data_c432b9dc5d0e0ae85f794796c43aa186
#
_entry.id   c432b9dc5d0e0ae85f794796c43aa186
#
_cell.length_a   1.000
_cell.length_b   1.000
_cell.length_c   1.000
_cell.angle_alpha   90.00
_cell.angle_beta   90.00
_cell.angle_gamma   90.00
#
_symmetry.space_group_name_H-M   'P 1'
#
loop_
_entity.id
_entity.type
_entity.pdbx_description
1 polymer ?
#
loop_
_entity_poly.entity_id
_entity_poly.type
_entity_poly.pdbx_seq_one_letter_code
_entity_poly.pdbx_strand_id
1 'polypeptide(L)'
;MMRFRRELWTLLSSEREALGRCFGNVVIEPESSCEDKDDIKINRFRYTFIKKQASPSFSFTESQLTMGEPIVVSDEKGHFALANGYVVQVSPKRITVAVDRRLHNARTRAPGFNSKRNQTFKGIMEILENGTPSATSRPDEPEEETVYRLDKDEFSNGMAIVRNNIVAMMEKDLFQAKHLRRLIVEGEAPMFKPTSSSYNMSESAKQNLNVDQKRAIDQVMSARDYALVLGMPGTGKTTTIAHIIRALVAQGKSVLLTSYTHTAVDNILLKIRDENVRILRIGATAKVHSDVQQFVDLAAVPGTSIEEMRARYEDSQVIATTCLGVNHNIFSRRIFDYCIVDEASQITLPVCLGPIRMARTFILVGDHFQLPPLVQNKEAQEGGLDVSLFKLLSDTHPESVINLEHQYRMSEEVMTLSNNLIYSGRLKCGTPEVASRLLELPNIAGLKQHHTQYLPQSSSSQQICLGTSQGRCWLRDLVDPSAKTRFVNTDTLTTPALEVTNGSRVVNPTESILCAQLVETFISCGIQARNIGVITFYRSQLSVLKQDLRHHLPELEMHTADKFQGRDKEIVILSCVRSNADRYVGELLSDWRRVNVAFTRARTKLLVLGSKSTLRDGNDLLAKYMSLVGNRGWIYDLPKHAVEDHIFQYDIGATQRHHYPGEAEPSPNSKKKSPSQKKTTARNPLSPVQSRQQPSTNGGLKKPAKKGAKLLSGNRVVGNRPILQDVMNDLLG
;
A
#
# COMPACT_ATOMS: atom_id res chain seq x y z
N MET A 1 4.60 9.07 -15.11
CA MET A 1 5.41 10.30 -15.03
C MET A 1 4.77 11.43 -15.81
N MET A 2 4.67 11.36 -17.13
CA MET A 2 4.09 12.43 -17.98
C MET A 2 2.65 12.83 -17.59
N ARG A 3 1.81 11.88 -17.17
CA ARG A 3 0.44 12.16 -16.72
C ARG A 3 0.40 13.14 -15.53
N PHE A 4 1.19 12.90 -14.49
CA PHE A 4 1.22 13.77 -13.30
C PHE A 4 1.74 15.18 -13.60
N ARG A 5 2.79 15.30 -14.44
CA ARG A 5 3.24 16.63 -14.91
C ARG A 5 2.13 17.36 -15.62
N ARG A 6 1.43 16.66 -16.50
CA ARG A 6 0.32 17.25 -17.22
C ARG A 6 -0.78 17.68 -16.26
N GLU A 7 -1.14 16.85 -15.28
CA GLU A 7 -2.14 17.19 -14.26
C GLU A 7 -1.72 18.42 -13.44
N LEU A 8 -0.45 18.52 -13.04
CA LEU A 8 0.06 19.68 -12.30
C LEU A 8 -0.11 20.99 -13.07
N TRP A 9 0.05 20.95 -14.38
CA TRP A 9 0.05 22.14 -15.23
C TRP A 9 -1.29 22.45 -15.91
N THR A 10 -2.19 21.49 -15.98
CA THR A 10 -3.46 21.61 -16.69
C THR A 10 -4.68 21.65 -15.77
N LEU A 11 -4.59 21.06 -14.57
CA LEU A 11 -5.70 21.04 -13.62
C LEU A 11 -5.67 22.26 -12.69
N LEU A 12 -6.84 22.78 -12.36
CA LEU A 12 -7.00 23.82 -11.37
C LEU A 12 -6.61 23.30 -9.97
N SER A 13 -6.20 24.21 -9.10
CA SER A 13 -5.88 23.86 -7.71
C SER A 13 -7.05 23.20 -6.99
N SER A 14 -8.29 23.65 -7.24
CA SER A 14 -9.51 23.06 -6.69
C SER A 14 -9.76 21.62 -7.12
N GLU A 15 -9.48 21.28 -8.39
CA GLU A 15 -9.63 19.92 -8.90
C GLU A 15 -8.60 18.96 -8.27
N ARG A 16 -7.35 19.42 -8.12
CA ARG A 16 -6.30 18.62 -7.46
C ARG A 16 -6.51 18.54 -5.95
N GLU A 17 -7.08 19.57 -5.33
CA GLU A 17 -7.46 19.58 -3.91
C GLU A 17 -8.54 18.53 -3.63
N ALA A 18 -9.55 18.41 -4.51
CA ALA A 18 -10.56 17.36 -4.43
C ALA A 18 -9.95 15.93 -4.50
N LEU A 19 -8.78 15.78 -5.15
CA LEU A 19 -8.03 14.54 -5.17
C LEU A 19 -7.11 14.34 -3.95
N GLY A 20 -7.07 15.30 -3.03
CA GLY A 20 -6.18 15.32 -1.85
C GLY A 20 -4.70 15.53 -2.20
N ARG A 21 -4.38 16.06 -3.37
CA ARG A 21 -3.00 16.20 -3.90
C ARG A 21 -2.51 17.64 -3.99
N CYS A 22 -3.31 18.59 -3.56
CA CYS A 22 -3.01 20.00 -3.58
C CYS A 22 -3.68 20.71 -2.41
N PHE A 23 -3.13 21.85 -2.00
CA PHE A 23 -3.81 22.87 -1.24
C PHE A 23 -3.77 24.17 -2.05
N GLY A 24 -4.89 24.53 -2.64
CA GLY A 24 -5.07 25.78 -3.34
C GLY A 24 -5.48 26.91 -2.40
N ASN A 25 -5.50 28.15 -2.90
CA ASN A 25 -5.92 29.33 -2.13
C ASN A 25 -5.26 29.46 -0.75
N VAL A 26 -3.95 29.21 -0.66
CA VAL A 26 -3.19 29.37 0.58
C VAL A 26 -2.32 30.61 0.54
N VAL A 27 -2.15 31.23 1.71
CA VAL A 27 -1.31 32.43 1.90
C VAL A 27 -0.29 32.14 2.98
N ILE A 28 0.86 32.84 2.93
CA ILE A 28 1.89 32.74 3.97
C ILE A 28 1.34 33.46 5.22
N GLU A 29 1.36 32.76 6.35
CA GLU A 29 1.01 33.35 7.64
C GLU A 29 2.01 34.47 7.98
N PRO A 30 1.56 35.68 8.34
CA PRO A 30 2.44 36.79 8.69
C PRO A 30 3.46 36.36 9.76
N GLU A 31 4.69 36.84 9.64
CA GLU A 31 5.80 36.58 10.56
C GLU A 31 6.24 35.11 10.73
N SER A 32 5.69 34.21 9.92
CA SER A 32 5.99 32.76 10.00
C SER A 32 7.22 32.34 9.17
N SER A 33 7.80 33.24 8.37
CA SER A 33 8.95 32.93 7.53
C SER A 33 10.24 32.85 8.35
N CYS A 34 10.95 31.75 8.26
CA CYS A 34 12.25 31.54 8.93
C CYS A 34 13.26 31.03 7.91
N GLU A 35 14.42 31.63 7.89
CA GLU A 35 15.58 31.14 7.15
C GLU A 35 16.49 30.36 8.08
N ASP A 36 16.76 29.10 7.77
CA ASP A 36 17.72 28.29 8.50
C ASP A 36 19.14 28.83 8.16
N LYS A 37 19.88 29.25 9.18
CA LYS A 37 21.23 29.83 8.99
C LYS A 37 22.27 28.81 8.51
N ASP A 38 21.88 27.58 8.34
CA ASP A 38 22.73 26.47 7.92
C ASP A 38 22.86 26.48 6.40
N ASP A 39 23.91 27.07 5.88
CA ASP A 39 24.18 27.21 4.43
C ASP A 39 24.32 25.88 3.67
N ILE A 40 24.42 24.77 4.42
CA ILE A 40 24.56 23.42 3.86
C ILE A 40 23.20 22.83 3.47
N LYS A 41 22.09 23.34 4.01
CA LYS A 41 20.75 22.83 3.73
C LYS A 41 20.17 23.44 2.45
N ILE A 42 19.86 22.58 1.48
CA ILE A 42 19.22 23.00 0.22
C ILE A 42 17.84 23.63 0.50
N ASN A 43 17.04 23.05 1.39
CA ASN A 43 15.68 23.54 1.74
C ASN A 43 15.72 24.35 3.03
N ARG A 44 16.35 25.53 2.98
CA ARG A 44 16.59 26.37 4.15
C ARG A 44 15.49 27.39 4.47
N PHE A 45 14.56 27.63 3.53
CA PHE A 45 13.48 28.60 3.75
C PHE A 45 12.24 27.89 4.25
N ARG A 46 11.75 28.29 5.43
CA ARG A 46 10.52 27.73 6.03
C ARG A 46 9.40 28.76 5.95
N TYR A 47 8.24 28.30 5.51
CA TYR A 47 7.03 29.08 5.46
C TYR A 47 5.86 28.29 6.04
N THR A 48 5.03 28.97 6.83
CA THR A 48 3.75 28.41 7.29
C THR A 48 2.64 29.00 6.44
N PHE A 49 1.80 28.13 5.90
CA PHE A 49 0.65 28.51 5.09
C PHE A 49 -0.64 28.26 5.83
N ILE A 50 -1.59 29.18 5.60
CA ILE A 50 -2.97 29.09 6.04
C ILE A 50 -3.90 29.22 4.85
N LYS A 51 -5.11 28.69 4.96
CA LYS A 51 -6.12 28.80 3.90
C LYS A 51 -6.70 30.21 3.91
N LYS A 52 -6.67 30.93 2.78
CA LYS A 52 -7.20 32.30 2.68
C LYS A 52 -8.69 32.37 2.96
N GLN A 53 -9.43 31.35 2.48
CA GLN A 53 -10.86 31.16 2.76
C GLN A 53 -11.06 29.69 3.08
N ALA A 54 -11.21 29.35 4.35
CA ALA A 54 -11.45 27.99 4.79
C ALA A 54 -12.95 27.76 5.02
N SER A 55 -13.49 26.66 4.51
CA SER A 55 -14.79 26.18 4.95
C SER A 55 -14.70 25.68 6.41
N PRO A 56 -15.78 25.70 7.20
CA PRO A 56 -15.76 25.21 8.57
C PRO A 56 -15.30 23.76 8.72
N SER A 57 -15.47 22.95 7.66
CA SER A 57 -15.07 21.54 7.61
C SER A 57 -13.67 21.29 7.05
N PHE A 58 -12.94 22.34 6.62
CA PHE A 58 -11.62 22.17 6.01
C PHE A 58 -10.55 21.84 7.05
N SER A 59 -9.73 20.84 6.75
CA SER A 59 -8.54 20.51 7.53
C SER A 59 -7.39 20.09 6.61
N PHE A 60 -6.20 20.66 6.83
CA PHE A 60 -4.98 20.22 6.14
C PHE A 60 -4.63 18.76 6.40
N THR A 61 -5.09 18.18 7.51
CA THR A 61 -4.79 16.79 7.86
C THR A 61 -5.57 15.74 7.08
N GLU A 62 -6.60 16.14 6.31
CA GLU A 62 -7.44 15.23 5.52
C GLU A 62 -6.90 14.94 4.11
N SER A 63 -5.73 15.45 3.77
CA SER A 63 -5.12 15.28 2.45
C SER A 63 -4.03 14.19 2.42
N GLN A 64 -3.50 13.94 1.20
CA GLN A 64 -2.33 13.06 1.00
C GLN A 64 -1.00 13.78 1.24
N LEU A 65 -1.03 15.08 1.53
CA LEU A 65 0.15 15.89 1.85
C LEU A 65 0.44 15.76 3.35
N THR A 66 1.26 14.78 3.70
CA THR A 66 1.68 14.51 5.07
C THR A 66 3.11 14.96 5.31
N MET A 67 3.56 14.97 6.57
CA MET A 67 4.92 15.33 6.94
C MET A 67 5.96 14.50 6.18
N GLY A 68 6.96 15.17 5.60
CA GLY A 68 8.02 14.57 4.79
C GLY A 68 7.65 14.35 3.31
N GLU A 69 6.40 14.65 2.90
CA GLU A 69 6.03 14.59 1.48
C GLU A 69 6.65 15.76 0.71
N PRO A 70 7.20 15.48 -0.50
CA PRO A 70 7.75 16.51 -1.36
C PRO A 70 6.63 17.34 -2.00
N ILE A 71 6.89 18.62 -2.14
CA ILE A 71 5.96 19.59 -2.69
C ILE A 71 6.59 20.50 -3.74
N VAL A 72 5.73 21.01 -4.61
CA VAL A 72 5.99 22.14 -5.50
C VAL A 72 5.11 23.30 -5.08
N VAL A 73 5.73 24.45 -4.83
CA VAL A 73 5.02 25.70 -4.55
C VAL A 73 4.86 26.47 -5.84
N SER A 74 3.63 26.85 -6.16
CA SER A 74 3.27 27.68 -7.31
C SER A 74 2.32 28.78 -6.84
N ASP A 75 2.02 29.77 -7.67
CA ASP A 75 0.97 30.73 -7.37
C ASP A 75 -0.31 30.43 -8.18
N GLU A 76 -1.43 30.96 -7.74
CA GLU A 76 -2.71 30.84 -8.44
C GLU A 76 -2.79 31.73 -9.72
N LYS A 77 -1.80 32.57 -9.97
CA LYS A 77 -1.69 33.40 -11.18
C LYS A 77 -0.98 32.69 -12.35
N GLY A 78 -0.59 31.42 -12.16
CA GLY A 78 -0.02 30.55 -13.20
C GLY A 78 1.51 30.53 -13.27
N HIS A 79 2.23 30.98 -12.23
CA HIS A 79 3.65 30.78 -12.12
C HIS A 79 3.94 29.46 -11.40
N PHE A 80 4.38 28.46 -12.16
CA PHE A 80 4.64 27.13 -11.65
C PHE A 80 6.06 26.97 -11.13
N ALA A 81 6.22 26.11 -10.10
CA ALA A 81 7.49 25.72 -9.52
C ALA A 81 8.34 26.91 -9.03
N LEU A 82 7.72 27.85 -8.35
CA LEU A 82 8.42 28.98 -7.69
C LEU A 82 9.45 28.47 -6.70
N ALA A 83 9.13 27.40 -5.99
CA ALA A 83 10.05 26.67 -5.12
C ALA A 83 9.68 25.20 -5.04
N ASN A 84 10.68 24.35 -4.74
CA ASN A 84 10.49 22.94 -4.44
C ASN A 84 10.92 22.69 -3.00
N GLY A 85 10.28 21.72 -2.36
CA GLY A 85 10.59 21.42 -0.97
C GLY A 85 9.83 20.23 -0.43
N TYR A 86 9.63 20.23 0.86
CA TYR A 86 8.88 19.18 1.55
C TYR A 86 8.05 19.74 2.71
N VAL A 87 7.04 18.99 3.09
CA VAL A 87 6.19 19.31 4.23
C VAL A 87 6.95 19.01 5.53
N VAL A 88 7.08 20.02 6.39
CA VAL A 88 7.74 19.90 7.70
C VAL A 88 6.74 19.52 8.79
N GLN A 89 5.57 20.17 8.77
CA GLN A 89 4.54 19.96 9.78
C GLN A 89 3.16 20.20 9.17
N VAL A 90 2.18 19.40 9.59
CA VAL A 90 0.77 19.57 9.24
C VAL A 90 -0.05 19.61 10.51
N SER A 91 -0.92 20.61 10.60
CA SER A 91 -1.93 20.73 11.64
C SER A 91 -3.28 21.07 11.00
N PRO A 92 -4.41 20.97 11.69
CA PRO A 92 -5.72 21.16 11.06
C PRO A 92 -5.88 22.51 10.31
N LYS A 93 -5.27 23.58 10.83
CA LYS A 93 -5.41 24.93 10.27
C LYS A 93 -4.16 25.48 9.58
N ARG A 94 -3.02 24.78 9.67
CA ARG A 94 -1.71 25.27 9.20
C ARG A 94 -0.90 24.14 8.58
N ILE A 95 -0.11 24.48 7.56
CA ILE A 95 0.91 23.60 6.99
C ILE A 95 2.24 24.35 6.91
N THR A 96 3.30 23.79 7.47
CA THR A 96 4.65 24.34 7.40
C THR A 96 5.48 23.55 6.41
N VAL A 97 6.15 24.25 5.51
CA VAL A 97 7.00 23.67 4.46
C VAL A 97 8.41 24.24 4.51
N ALA A 98 9.39 23.44 4.10
CA ALA A 98 10.76 23.90 3.88
C ALA A 98 11.06 23.83 2.38
N VAL A 99 11.55 24.93 1.79
CA VAL A 99 11.74 25.06 0.35
C VAL A 99 13.16 25.52 -0.01
N ASP A 100 13.55 25.25 -1.24
CA ASP A 100 14.89 25.51 -1.79
C ASP A 100 15.11 26.98 -2.15
N ARG A 101 14.05 27.80 -2.25
CA ARG A 101 14.11 29.19 -2.70
C ARG A 101 13.21 30.07 -1.87
N ARG A 102 13.57 31.38 -1.81
CA ARG A 102 12.72 32.40 -1.20
C ARG A 102 11.46 32.60 -2.05
N LEU A 103 10.31 32.64 -1.37
CA LEU A 103 9.05 33.01 -2.00
C LEU A 103 8.92 34.55 -1.95
N HIS A 104 8.80 35.16 -3.11
CA HIS A 104 8.69 36.61 -3.25
C HIS A 104 7.27 37.03 -3.55
N ASN A 105 6.90 38.21 -3.08
CA ASN A 105 5.67 38.88 -3.49
C ASN A 105 5.71 39.20 -4.99
N ALA A 106 4.54 39.32 -5.61
CA ALA A 106 4.37 39.63 -7.03
C ALA A 106 5.11 40.93 -7.48
N ARG A 107 5.45 41.82 -6.54
CA ARG A 107 6.16 43.08 -6.78
C ARG A 107 7.66 42.93 -7.11
N THR A 108 8.27 41.81 -6.79
CA THR A 108 9.72 41.60 -7.04
C THR A 108 10.00 41.02 -8.43
N ARG A 109 9.03 41.08 -9.33
CA ARG A 109 9.21 40.60 -10.71
C ARG A 109 9.99 41.63 -11.53
N ALA A 110 10.88 41.13 -12.38
CA ALA A 110 11.68 41.98 -13.27
C ALA A 110 10.75 42.86 -14.13
N PRO A 111 11.11 44.12 -14.40
CA PRO A 111 10.39 45.01 -15.29
C PRO A 111 10.23 44.33 -16.68
N GLY A 112 9.02 44.31 -17.20
CA GLY A 112 8.72 43.67 -18.49
C GLY A 112 8.36 42.18 -18.42
N PHE A 113 8.31 41.55 -17.24
CA PHE A 113 7.83 40.20 -17.08
C PHE A 113 6.36 40.07 -17.50
N ASN A 114 6.11 39.23 -18.48
CA ASN A 114 4.77 38.95 -18.98
C ASN A 114 4.38 37.52 -18.62
N SER A 115 3.47 37.36 -17.65
CA SER A 115 3.00 36.07 -17.15
C SER A 115 2.39 35.15 -18.22
N LYS A 116 1.87 35.72 -19.31
CA LYS A 116 1.33 34.94 -20.44
C LYS A 116 2.38 34.44 -21.42
N ARG A 117 3.55 35.10 -21.47
CA ARG A 117 4.64 34.75 -22.39
C ARG A 117 5.79 34.00 -21.73
N ASN A 118 5.99 34.19 -20.42
CA ASN A 118 7.12 33.64 -19.67
C ASN A 118 6.70 32.48 -18.75
N GLN A 119 5.87 31.57 -19.23
CA GLN A 119 5.54 30.33 -18.53
C GLN A 119 6.63 29.27 -18.59
N THR A 120 7.82 29.64 -19.09
CA THR A 120 8.96 28.76 -19.24
C THR A 120 9.92 28.87 -18.06
N PHE A 121 10.70 27.82 -17.84
CA PHE A 121 11.76 27.77 -16.82
C PHE A 121 12.72 28.97 -16.91
N LYS A 122 12.97 29.49 -18.11
CA LYS A 122 13.80 30.66 -18.35
C LYS A 122 13.23 31.95 -17.71
N GLY A 123 11.91 32.16 -17.79
CA GLY A 123 11.26 33.30 -17.13
C GLY A 123 11.35 33.23 -15.60
N ILE A 124 11.35 32.05 -15.02
CA ILE A 124 11.55 31.85 -13.57
C ILE A 124 12.98 32.19 -13.17
N MET A 125 13.97 31.82 -13.96
CA MET A 125 15.37 32.14 -13.70
C MET A 125 15.63 33.66 -13.80
N GLU A 126 15.02 34.36 -14.74
CA GLU A 126 15.12 35.82 -14.83
C GLU A 126 14.60 36.54 -13.57
N ILE A 127 13.53 35.99 -12.95
CA ILE A 127 13.00 36.53 -11.68
C ILE A 127 14.00 36.32 -10.54
N LEU A 128 14.79 35.26 -10.56
CA LEU A 128 15.74 34.91 -9.51
C LEU A 128 17.11 35.59 -9.65
N GLU A 129 17.56 35.79 -10.86
CA GLU A 129 18.89 36.41 -11.14
C GLU A 129 18.85 37.93 -10.97
N ASN A 130 17.73 38.57 -11.23
CA ASN A 130 17.58 40.04 -11.14
C ASN A 130 17.02 40.51 -9.78
N GLY A 131 17.28 39.78 -8.71
CA GLY A 131 16.73 39.96 -7.35
C GLY A 131 17.15 41.22 -6.59
N THR A 132 17.52 42.32 -7.27
CA THR A 132 17.59 43.67 -6.69
C THR A 132 16.21 44.34 -6.84
N PRO A 133 15.60 44.84 -5.78
CA PRO A 133 14.34 45.57 -5.90
C PRO A 133 14.56 46.80 -6.79
N SER A 134 13.94 46.78 -7.97
CA SER A 134 13.88 47.97 -8.82
C SER A 134 13.08 49.06 -8.09
N ALA A 135 13.75 50.18 -7.85
CA ALA A 135 13.22 51.33 -7.12
C ALA A 135 12.08 52.12 -7.84
N THR A 136 11.39 51.48 -8.77
CA THR A 136 10.30 52.10 -9.56
C THR A 136 8.94 51.44 -9.33
N SER A 137 8.62 51.09 -8.12
CA SER A 137 7.22 50.82 -7.74
C SER A 137 6.54 52.15 -7.33
N ARG A 138 5.44 52.48 -7.99
CA ARG A 138 4.58 53.62 -7.56
C ARG A 138 4.08 53.36 -6.13
N PRO A 139 4.13 54.36 -5.24
CA PRO A 139 3.84 54.15 -3.80
C PRO A 139 2.38 53.88 -3.45
N ASP A 140 1.45 53.90 -4.37
CA ASP A 140 -0.01 54.00 -4.08
C ASP A 140 -0.86 52.78 -4.50
N GLU A 141 -0.28 51.68 -4.96
CA GLU A 141 -1.10 50.49 -5.19
C GLU A 141 -1.09 49.58 -3.96
N PRO A 142 -2.28 49.15 -3.46
CA PRO A 142 -2.36 48.25 -2.30
C PRO A 142 -1.63 46.95 -2.59
N GLU A 143 -0.90 46.47 -1.58
CA GLU A 143 -0.17 45.19 -1.69
C GLU A 143 -1.14 44.01 -1.87
N GLU A 144 -1.28 43.56 -3.11
CA GLU A 144 -2.02 42.32 -3.35
C GLU A 144 -1.24 41.14 -2.73
N GLU A 145 -1.83 40.52 -1.73
CA GLU A 145 -1.32 39.32 -1.11
C GLU A 145 -1.21 38.18 -2.12
N THR A 146 -0.01 37.63 -2.26
CA THR A 146 0.22 36.51 -3.18
C THR A 146 -0.47 35.25 -2.67
N VAL A 147 -1.36 34.70 -3.49
CA VAL A 147 -2.08 33.46 -3.21
C VAL A 147 -1.31 32.30 -3.87
N TYR A 148 -0.96 31.31 -3.07
CA TYR A 148 -0.18 30.16 -3.49
C TYR A 148 -1.04 28.91 -3.60
N ARG A 149 -0.46 27.92 -4.29
CA ARG A 149 -0.90 26.52 -4.29
C ARG A 149 0.28 25.63 -3.93
N LEU A 150 0.03 24.66 -3.08
CA LEU A 150 0.98 23.64 -2.66
C LEU A 150 0.59 22.32 -3.31
N ASP A 151 1.31 21.90 -4.32
CA ASP A 151 1.04 20.65 -5.01
C ASP A 151 1.97 19.54 -4.51
N LYS A 152 1.43 18.32 -4.35
CA LYS A 152 2.25 17.14 -4.10
C LYS A 152 3.19 16.92 -5.27
N ASP A 153 4.51 16.89 -5.01
CA ASP A 153 5.50 16.57 -6.03
C ASP A 153 5.62 15.05 -6.17
N GLU A 154 4.95 14.51 -7.15
CA GLU A 154 5.02 13.09 -7.50
C GLU A 154 6.27 12.76 -8.35
N PHE A 155 7.09 13.77 -8.63
CA PHE A 155 8.31 13.67 -9.44
C PHE A 155 9.57 13.52 -8.65
N SER A 156 9.48 13.73 -7.34
CA SER A 156 10.67 13.83 -6.54
C SER A 156 11.54 12.57 -6.64
N ASN A 157 12.75 12.75 -6.38
CA ASN A 157 13.90 11.85 -6.15
C ASN A 157 13.72 10.34 -6.45
N GLY A 158 12.54 9.74 -6.22
CA GLY A 158 12.32 8.32 -6.44
C GLY A 158 12.52 7.86 -7.90
N MET A 159 11.99 8.61 -8.87
CA MET A 159 12.17 8.26 -10.29
C MET A 159 13.57 8.60 -10.80
N ALA A 160 14.19 9.67 -10.27
CA ALA A 160 15.58 9.98 -10.56
C ALA A 160 16.51 8.87 -10.06
N ILE A 161 16.25 8.35 -8.85
CA ILE A 161 16.97 7.20 -8.29
C ILE A 161 16.82 5.97 -9.18
N VAL A 162 15.61 5.65 -9.60
CA VAL A 162 15.32 4.52 -10.48
C VAL A 162 16.08 4.61 -11.80
N ARG A 163 16.08 5.79 -12.45
CA ARG A 163 16.88 6.04 -13.66
C ARG A 163 18.37 5.88 -13.39
N ASN A 164 18.87 6.49 -12.33
CA ASN A 164 20.29 6.40 -11.97
C ASN A 164 20.72 4.95 -11.69
N ASN A 165 19.85 4.13 -11.08
CA ASN A 165 20.14 2.73 -10.85
C ASN A 165 20.29 1.95 -12.18
N ILE A 166 19.44 2.24 -13.18
CA ILE A 166 19.56 1.63 -14.51
C ILE A 166 20.83 2.11 -15.21
N VAL A 167 21.08 3.44 -15.22
CA VAL A 167 22.27 4.02 -15.84
C VAL A 167 23.56 3.47 -15.21
N ALA A 168 23.59 3.34 -13.89
CA ALA A 168 24.75 2.77 -13.19
C ALA A 168 25.04 1.30 -13.57
N MET A 169 24.05 0.56 -14.07
CA MET A 169 24.26 -0.77 -14.63
C MET A 169 25.03 -0.75 -15.95
N MET A 170 25.06 0.39 -16.63
CA MET A 170 25.73 0.56 -17.94
C MET A 170 27.22 0.89 -17.81
N GLU A 171 27.67 1.27 -16.63
CA GLU A 171 29.06 1.63 -16.40
C GLU A 171 30.00 0.44 -16.67
N LYS A 172 30.93 0.62 -17.63
CA LYS A 172 31.79 -0.46 -18.11
C LYS A 172 32.87 -0.87 -17.12
N ASP A 173 33.36 0.11 -16.35
CA ASP A 173 34.53 -0.05 -15.49
C ASP A 173 34.19 -0.48 -14.05
N LEU A 174 32.92 -0.44 -13.66
CA LEU A 174 32.49 -0.90 -12.35
C LEU A 174 32.28 -2.41 -12.33
N PHE A 175 33.05 -3.10 -11.49
CA PHE A 175 32.96 -4.56 -11.30
C PHE A 175 31.53 -5.01 -10.99
N GLN A 176 30.84 -4.33 -10.07
CA GLN A 176 29.48 -4.68 -9.68
C GLN A 176 28.48 -4.52 -10.85
N ALA A 177 28.65 -3.51 -11.69
CA ALA A 177 27.79 -3.33 -12.86
C ALA A 177 27.95 -4.48 -13.85
N LYS A 178 29.21 -4.89 -14.17
CA LYS A 178 29.48 -6.04 -15.02
C LYS A 178 28.92 -7.33 -14.42
N HIS A 179 29.14 -7.52 -13.13
CA HIS A 179 28.66 -8.71 -12.40
C HIS A 179 27.11 -8.82 -12.45
N LEU A 180 26.40 -7.72 -12.16
CA LEU A 180 24.95 -7.71 -12.20
C LEU A 180 24.37 -7.87 -13.62
N ARG A 181 25.04 -7.31 -14.66
CA ARG A 181 24.61 -7.54 -16.05
C ARG A 181 24.66 -9.02 -16.40
N ARG A 182 25.77 -9.70 -16.08
CA ARG A 182 25.95 -11.13 -16.29
C ARG A 182 24.79 -11.94 -15.66
N LEU A 183 24.45 -11.65 -14.41
CA LEU A 183 23.42 -12.40 -13.68
C LEU A 183 21.98 -12.03 -14.08
N ILE A 184 21.70 -10.76 -14.34
CA ILE A 184 20.33 -10.27 -14.53
C ILE A 184 19.94 -10.14 -15.99
N VAL A 185 20.87 -9.65 -16.84
CA VAL A 185 20.60 -9.39 -18.26
C VAL A 185 20.95 -10.62 -19.11
N GLU A 186 22.13 -11.18 -18.90
CA GLU A 186 22.60 -12.36 -19.63
C GLU A 186 22.01 -13.65 -19.05
N GLY A 187 21.49 -13.62 -17.82
CA GLY A 187 20.79 -14.72 -17.18
C GLY A 187 21.70 -15.90 -16.81
N GLU A 188 22.95 -15.60 -16.46
CA GLU A 188 23.85 -16.64 -15.97
C GLU A 188 23.42 -17.19 -14.61
N ALA A 189 23.59 -18.49 -14.41
CA ALA A 189 23.28 -19.15 -13.15
C ALA A 189 24.20 -18.67 -12.01
N PRO A 190 23.68 -18.53 -10.77
CA PRO A 190 24.50 -18.13 -9.65
C PRO A 190 25.48 -19.24 -9.24
N MET A 191 26.65 -18.84 -8.82
CA MET A 191 27.67 -19.74 -8.31
C MET A 191 27.57 -19.88 -6.79
N PHE A 192 27.83 -21.12 -6.32
CA PHE A 192 27.90 -21.42 -4.90
C PHE A 192 29.31 -22.02 -4.58
N LYS A 193 29.77 -21.76 -3.37
CA LYS A 193 30.98 -22.40 -2.86
C LYS A 193 30.67 -23.87 -2.52
N PRO A 194 31.62 -24.79 -2.69
CA PRO A 194 31.46 -26.13 -2.13
C PRO A 194 31.15 -26.02 -0.63
N THR A 195 30.18 -26.79 -0.17
CA THR A 195 29.75 -26.78 1.24
C THR A 195 30.88 -27.43 2.09
N SER A 196 31.93 -26.68 2.34
CA SER A 196 32.98 -27.03 3.29
C SER A 196 33.00 -25.96 4.35
N SER A 197 32.34 -26.20 5.40
CA SER A 197 32.62 -25.66 6.71
C SER A 197 31.36 -25.40 7.51
N SER A 198 31.25 -26.15 8.52
CA SER A 198 30.52 -25.86 9.73
C SER A 198 30.51 -24.36 10.02
N TYR A 199 29.42 -23.71 9.63
CA TYR A 199 29.07 -22.45 10.24
C TYR A 199 28.89 -22.73 11.74
N ASN A 200 29.78 -22.22 12.56
CA ASN A 200 29.76 -22.39 14.02
C ASN A 200 28.68 -21.50 14.64
N MET A 201 27.40 -21.84 14.40
CA MET A 201 26.34 -21.37 15.29
C MET A 201 26.51 -22.02 16.65
N SER A 202 26.27 -21.24 17.71
CA SER A 202 26.09 -21.81 19.03
C SER A 202 24.99 -22.88 19.00
N GLU A 203 25.19 -24.00 19.66
CA GLU A 203 24.21 -25.09 19.66
C GLU A 203 22.81 -24.61 20.13
N SER A 204 22.75 -23.67 21.04
CA SER A 204 21.50 -23.06 21.47
C SER A 204 20.77 -22.27 20.35
N ALA A 205 21.50 -21.63 19.45
CA ALA A 205 20.90 -20.93 18.29
C ALA A 205 20.45 -21.94 17.22
N LYS A 206 21.15 -23.07 17.05
CA LYS A 206 20.74 -24.14 16.11
C LYS A 206 19.48 -24.88 16.56
N GLN A 207 19.27 -25.03 17.88
CA GLN A 207 18.11 -25.74 18.44
C GLN A 207 16.78 -25.00 18.13
N ASN A 208 16.81 -23.69 17.98
CA ASN A 208 15.63 -22.85 17.73
C ASN A 208 15.26 -22.72 16.24
N LEU A 209 16.02 -23.32 15.32
CA LEU A 209 15.79 -23.25 13.88
C LEU A 209 15.21 -24.55 13.34
N ASN A 210 14.18 -24.41 12.49
CA ASN A 210 13.67 -25.55 11.74
C ASN A 210 14.59 -25.93 10.56
N VAL A 211 14.28 -27.06 9.90
CA VAL A 211 15.08 -27.60 8.80
C VAL A 211 15.22 -26.63 7.64
N ASP A 212 14.12 -25.92 7.27
CA ASP A 212 14.14 -24.99 6.14
C ASP A 212 15.01 -23.76 6.43
N GLN A 213 14.92 -23.24 7.66
CA GLN A 213 15.71 -22.10 8.11
C GLN A 213 17.20 -22.43 8.14
N LYS A 214 17.57 -23.64 8.58
CA LYS A 214 18.96 -24.13 8.54
C LYS A 214 19.47 -24.19 7.10
N ARG A 215 18.70 -24.80 6.19
CA ARG A 215 19.04 -24.87 4.76
C ARG A 215 19.19 -23.48 4.14
N ALA A 216 18.30 -22.53 4.49
CA ALA A 216 18.39 -21.17 3.99
C ALA A 216 19.69 -20.48 4.43
N ILE A 217 20.10 -20.65 5.68
CA ILE A 217 21.36 -20.11 6.19
C ILE A 217 22.54 -20.76 5.44
N ASP A 218 22.58 -22.08 5.33
CA ASP A 218 23.67 -22.82 4.66
C ASP A 218 23.82 -22.37 3.20
N GLN A 219 22.71 -22.22 2.47
CA GLN A 219 22.74 -21.76 1.08
C GLN A 219 23.26 -20.31 0.97
N VAL A 220 22.77 -19.42 1.82
CA VAL A 220 23.23 -18.02 1.85
C VAL A 220 24.72 -17.96 2.13
N MET A 221 25.23 -18.76 3.06
CA MET A 221 26.65 -18.82 3.42
C MET A 221 27.52 -19.38 2.29
N SER A 222 26.98 -20.25 1.45
CA SER A 222 27.67 -20.82 0.27
C SER A 222 27.56 -19.89 -0.96
N ALA A 223 26.62 -18.95 -1.02
CA ALA A 223 26.41 -18.10 -2.18
C ALA A 223 27.63 -17.22 -2.48
N ARG A 224 28.04 -17.19 -3.75
CA ARG A 224 29.05 -16.25 -4.28
C ARG A 224 28.38 -15.03 -4.95
N ASP A 225 27.30 -15.27 -5.67
CA ASP A 225 26.61 -14.27 -6.46
C ASP A 225 25.31 -13.86 -5.76
N TYR A 226 24.35 -14.76 -5.65
CA TYR A 226 23.10 -14.52 -4.92
C TYR A 226 22.46 -15.81 -4.40
N ALA A 227 21.52 -15.64 -3.46
CA ALA A 227 20.58 -16.67 -3.05
C ALA A 227 19.17 -16.09 -2.94
N LEU A 228 18.17 -16.93 -3.20
CA LEU A 228 16.76 -16.58 -3.15
C LEU A 228 16.07 -17.38 -2.03
N VAL A 229 15.39 -16.67 -1.13
CA VAL A 229 14.64 -17.30 -0.03
C VAL A 229 13.15 -17.04 -0.24
N LEU A 230 12.43 -18.05 -0.70
CA LEU A 230 10.97 -18.00 -0.82
C LEU A 230 10.35 -18.31 0.55
N GLY A 231 9.95 -17.30 1.25
CA GLY A 231 9.31 -17.41 2.54
C GLY A 231 7.80 -17.31 2.44
N MET A 232 7.10 -18.44 2.49
CA MET A 232 5.65 -18.49 2.49
C MET A 232 5.06 -17.80 3.74
N PRO A 233 3.75 -17.55 3.81
CA PRO A 233 3.14 -16.85 4.95
C PRO A 233 3.39 -17.56 6.27
N GLY A 234 3.82 -16.82 7.29
CA GLY A 234 3.99 -17.36 8.64
C GLY A 234 5.24 -18.23 8.86
N THR A 235 6.14 -18.40 7.87
CA THR A 235 7.32 -19.25 7.96
C THR A 235 8.52 -18.63 8.68
N GLY A 236 8.38 -17.42 9.19
CA GLY A 236 9.42 -16.77 9.98
C GLY A 236 10.52 -16.11 9.14
N LYS A 237 10.22 -15.56 7.96
CA LYS A 237 11.17 -14.78 7.12
C LYS A 237 12.06 -13.84 7.94
N THR A 238 11.42 -12.94 8.72
CA THR A 238 12.14 -11.96 9.55
C THR A 238 13.10 -12.61 10.55
N THR A 239 12.70 -13.74 11.14
CA THR A 239 13.56 -14.52 12.04
C THR A 239 14.72 -15.14 11.30
N THR A 240 14.47 -15.72 10.12
CA THR A 240 15.50 -16.30 9.27
C THR A 240 16.53 -15.25 8.84
N ILE A 241 16.08 -14.06 8.42
CA ILE A 241 16.97 -12.93 8.08
C ILE A 241 17.83 -12.53 9.28
N ALA A 242 17.26 -12.43 10.47
CA ALA A 242 18.01 -12.10 11.68
C ALA A 242 19.12 -13.13 11.95
N HIS A 243 18.83 -14.42 11.79
CA HIS A 243 19.85 -15.48 11.93
C HIS A 243 20.92 -15.42 10.82
N ILE A 244 20.53 -15.11 9.57
CA ILE A 244 21.49 -14.91 8.47
C ILE A 244 22.43 -13.75 8.81
N ILE A 245 21.89 -12.59 9.30
CA ILE A 245 22.71 -11.43 9.68
C ILE A 245 23.70 -11.84 10.78
N ARG A 246 23.26 -12.54 11.82
CA ARG A 246 24.15 -13.03 12.91
C ARG A 246 25.27 -13.88 12.37
N ALA A 247 24.93 -14.80 11.47
CA ALA A 247 25.88 -15.68 10.83
C ALA A 247 26.97 -14.95 10.06
N LEU A 248 26.55 -13.96 9.26
CA LEU A 248 27.45 -13.15 8.45
C LEU A 248 28.34 -12.25 9.31
N VAL A 249 27.76 -11.59 10.31
CA VAL A 249 28.50 -10.72 11.25
C VAL A 249 29.52 -11.54 12.07
N ALA A 250 29.17 -12.73 12.51
CA ALA A 250 30.10 -13.64 13.22
C ALA A 250 31.32 -14.04 12.37
N GLN A 251 31.19 -14.02 11.03
CA GLN A 251 32.29 -14.21 10.09
C GLN A 251 33.01 -12.91 9.70
N GLY A 252 32.73 -11.80 10.38
CA GLY A 252 33.32 -10.52 10.08
C GLY A 252 32.81 -9.88 8.79
N LYS A 253 31.65 -10.31 8.25
CA LYS A 253 31.08 -9.77 7.02
C LYS A 253 30.24 -8.53 7.29
N SER A 254 30.35 -7.58 6.37
CA SER A 254 29.53 -6.39 6.36
C SER A 254 28.19 -6.61 5.61
N VAL A 255 27.09 -6.15 6.20
CA VAL A 255 25.75 -6.39 5.69
C VAL A 255 25.02 -5.06 5.43
N LEU A 256 24.47 -4.91 4.22
CA LEU A 256 23.47 -3.92 3.88
C LEU A 256 22.08 -4.57 3.97
N LEU A 257 21.27 -4.14 4.93
CA LEU A 257 19.88 -4.59 5.09
C LEU A 257 18.93 -3.58 4.45
N THR A 258 18.08 -4.03 3.53
CA THR A 258 17.11 -3.17 2.88
C THR A 258 15.74 -3.82 2.74
N SER A 259 14.72 -2.97 2.61
CA SER A 259 13.36 -3.35 2.20
C SER A 259 12.68 -2.15 1.51
N TYR A 260 11.51 -2.36 0.95
CA TYR A 260 10.72 -1.26 0.39
C TYR A 260 10.18 -0.32 1.48
N THR A 261 9.82 -0.83 2.65
CA THR A 261 9.20 -0.08 3.74
C THR A 261 10.12 0.08 4.95
N HIS A 262 9.98 1.19 5.67
CA HIS A 262 10.67 1.42 6.95
C HIS A 262 10.32 0.34 7.99
N THR A 263 9.04 0.00 8.10
CA THR A 263 8.54 -0.99 9.07
C THR A 263 9.17 -2.37 8.89
N ALA A 264 9.36 -2.83 7.64
CA ALA A 264 9.99 -4.13 7.38
C ALA A 264 11.45 -4.14 7.83
N VAL A 265 12.20 -3.09 7.53
CA VAL A 265 13.59 -2.93 8.00
C VAL A 265 13.65 -2.93 9.54
N ASP A 266 12.79 -2.12 10.17
CA ASP A 266 12.79 -1.96 11.63
C ASP A 266 12.39 -3.25 12.35
N ASN A 267 11.44 -4.03 11.83
CA ASN A 267 11.05 -5.34 12.37
C ASN A 267 12.21 -6.36 12.40
N ILE A 268 13.13 -6.28 11.44
CA ILE A 268 14.33 -7.13 11.45
C ILE A 268 15.31 -6.62 12.52
N LEU A 269 15.53 -5.30 12.58
CA LEU A 269 16.44 -4.70 13.55
C LEU A 269 16.00 -4.96 14.99
N LEU A 270 14.70 -4.94 15.28
CA LEU A 270 14.15 -5.28 16.58
C LEU A 270 14.54 -6.70 17.05
N LYS A 271 14.81 -7.63 16.12
CA LYS A 271 15.22 -8.98 16.46
C LYS A 271 16.71 -9.15 16.74
N ILE A 272 17.53 -8.18 16.37
CA ILE A 272 18.99 -8.19 16.55
C ILE A 272 19.49 -7.02 17.43
N ARG A 273 18.61 -6.20 17.96
CA ARG A 273 18.94 -4.96 18.67
C ARG A 273 19.71 -5.19 19.98
N ASP A 274 19.40 -6.29 20.66
CA ASP A 274 19.94 -6.60 21.99
C ASP A 274 21.25 -7.41 21.92
N GLU A 275 21.82 -7.55 20.71
CA GLU A 275 23.02 -8.30 20.46
C GLU A 275 24.22 -7.38 20.27
N ASN A 276 25.42 -7.91 20.46
CA ASN A 276 26.65 -7.15 20.28
C ASN A 276 26.99 -6.95 18.79
N VAL A 277 26.04 -6.38 18.03
CA VAL A 277 26.13 -6.06 16.61
C VAL A 277 26.11 -4.54 16.44
N ARG A 278 27.15 -3.99 15.80
CA ARG A 278 27.18 -2.54 15.49
C ARG A 278 26.27 -2.23 14.32
N ILE A 279 25.13 -1.61 14.63
CA ILE A 279 24.06 -1.28 13.70
C ILE A 279 24.05 0.23 13.42
N LEU A 280 23.88 0.61 12.16
CA LEU A 280 23.56 1.96 11.72
C LEU A 280 22.26 1.95 10.92
N ARG A 281 21.26 2.73 11.36
CA ARG A 281 19.98 2.88 10.68
C ARG A 281 19.93 4.22 9.96
N ILE A 282 19.85 4.21 8.63
CA ILE A 282 19.75 5.41 7.79
C ILE A 282 18.30 5.63 7.39
N GLY A 283 17.74 6.80 7.72
CA GLY A 283 16.37 7.19 7.41
C GLY A 283 15.88 8.33 8.29
N ALA A 284 14.75 8.93 7.90
CA ALA A 284 14.13 10.01 8.68
C ALA A 284 13.64 9.45 10.03
N THR A 285 14.11 10.02 11.14
CA THR A 285 13.83 9.56 12.52
C THR A 285 12.34 9.42 12.80
N ALA A 286 11.51 10.32 12.27
CA ALA A 286 10.05 10.28 12.44
C ALA A 286 9.38 9.06 11.76
N LYS A 287 10.05 8.36 10.85
CA LYS A 287 9.57 7.15 10.16
C LYS A 287 10.14 5.85 10.73
N VAL A 288 11.04 5.95 11.69
CA VAL A 288 11.73 4.82 12.31
C VAL A 288 11.04 4.45 13.62
N HIS A 289 10.89 3.15 13.88
CA HIS A 289 10.30 2.64 15.11
C HIS A 289 11.05 3.18 16.36
N SER A 290 10.32 3.55 17.41
CA SER A 290 10.89 4.15 18.63
C SER A 290 12.10 3.40 19.17
N ASP A 291 11.99 2.08 19.29
CA ASP A 291 13.04 1.22 19.86
C ASP A 291 14.24 1.02 18.91
N VAL A 292 14.14 1.45 17.64
CA VAL A 292 15.21 1.40 16.63
C VAL A 292 15.88 2.76 16.48
N GLN A 293 15.27 3.84 16.98
CA GLN A 293 15.79 5.20 16.84
C GLN A 293 17.20 5.38 17.45
N GLN A 294 17.57 4.58 18.44
CA GLN A 294 18.93 4.56 18.99
C GLN A 294 20.02 4.24 17.98
N PHE A 295 19.68 3.57 16.88
CA PHE A 295 20.60 3.20 15.79
C PHE A 295 20.57 4.20 14.62
N VAL A 296 19.76 5.27 14.70
CA VAL A 296 19.66 6.26 13.62
C VAL A 296 20.95 7.07 13.55
N ASP A 297 21.28 7.50 12.35
CA ASP A 297 22.44 8.33 12.05
C ASP A 297 22.53 9.56 12.94
N LEU A 298 23.69 9.74 13.57
CA LEU A 298 23.97 10.84 14.50
C LEU A 298 24.18 12.21 13.82
N ALA A 299 24.16 12.30 12.49
CA ALA A 299 24.26 13.59 11.79
C ALA A 299 23.19 14.61 12.20
N ALA A 300 22.10 14.12 12.80
CA ALA A 300 21.03 14.94 13.36
C ALA A 300 21.24 15.30 14.85
N VAL A 301 22.27 14.77 15.53
CA VAL A 301 22.54 15.03 16.95
C VAL A 301 23.54 16.18 17.08
N PRO A 302 23.16 17.32 17.66
CA PRO A 302 24.08 18.42 17.88
C PRO A 302 25.26 18.00 18.77
N GLY A 303 26.48 18.33 18.38
CA GLY A 303 27.69 18.10 19.16
C GLY A 303 28.48 16.83 18.80
N THR A 304 28.03 16.02 17.84
CA THR A 304 28.81 14.87 17.36
C THR A 304 29.96 15.35 16.46
N SER A 305 31.19 14.92 16.74
CA SER A 305 32.35 15.27 15.93
C SER A 305 32.31 14.54 14.57
N ILE A 306 33.00 15.10 13.56
CA ILE A 306 33.10 14.47 12.24
C ILE A 306 33.81 13.11 12.36
N GLU A 307 34.80 13.00 13.24
CA GLU A 307 35.54 11.78 13.52
C GLU A 307 34.63 10.69 14.12
N GLU A 308 33.78 11.05 15.08
CA GLU A 308 32.80 10.12 15.67
C GLU A 308 31.77 9.64 14.63
N MET A 309 31.25 10.55 13.79
CA MET A 309 30.36 10.17 12.70
C MET A 309 31.05 9.23 11.72
N ARG A 310 32.29 9.53 11.35
CA ARG A 310 33.08 8.69 10.42
C ARG A 310 33.35 7.31 11.02
N ALA A 311 33.80 7.24 12.28
CA ALA A 311 34.04 5.99 12.97
C ALA A 311 32.76 5.14 13.02
N ARG A 312 31.62 5.76 13.32
CA ARG A 312 30.32 5.04 13.35
C ARG A 312 29.94 4.50 11.98
N TYR A 313 30.19 5.23 10.88
CA TYR A 313 29.92 4.74 9.55
C TYR A 313 30.86 3.60 9.14
N GLU A 314 32.15 3.73 9.44
CA GLU A 314 33.16 2.76 9.04
C GLU A 314 33.06 1.47 9.86
N ASP A 315 32.80 1.58 11.17
CA ASP A 315 32.77 0.46 12.11
C ASP A 315 31.43 -0.33 12.12
N SER A 316 30.38 0.22 11.53
CA SER A 316 29.09 -0.46 11.50
C SER A 316 29.16 -1.77 10.70
N GLN A 317 28.79 -2.89 11.33
CA GLN A 317 28.72 -4.20 10.69
C GLN A 317 27.44 -4.36 9.86
N VAL A 318 26.34 -3.77 10.33
CA VAL A 318 25.04 -3.79 9.65
C VAL A 318 24.61 -2.36 9.40
N ILE A 319 24.40 -2.01 8.14
CA ILE A 319 23.77 -0.75 7.76
C ILE A 319 22.38 -1.07 7.19
N ALA A 320 21.36 -0.40 7.73
CA ALA A 320 19.97 -0.67 7.40
C ALA A 320 19.28 0.58 6.85
N THR A 321 18.63 0.46 5.68
CA THR A 321 17.90 1.56 5.04
C THR A 321 16.77 1.01 4.15
N THR A 322 15.93 1.87 3.59
CA THR A 322 15.00 1.47 2.52
C THR A 322 15.71 1.41 1.18
N CYS A 323 15.18 0.67 0.21
CA CYS A 323 15.77 0.57 -1.13
C CYS A 323 15.95 1.93 -1.82
N LEU A 324 15.11 2.91 -1.54
CA LEU A 324 15.25 4.27 -2.04
C LEU A 324 16.19 5.14 -1.18
N GLY A 325 16.53 4.70 0.03
CA GLY A 325 17.45 5.40 0.93
C GLY A 325 18.93 5.22 0.60
N VAL A 326 19.27 4.42 -0.40
CA VAL A 326 20.67 4.15 -0.82
C VAL A 326 21.40 5.34 -1.46
N ASN A 327 20.71 6.47 -1.62
CA ASN A 327 21.34 7.71 -2.09
C ASN A 327 22.12 8.46 -1.02
N HIS A 328 22.14 7.97 0.20
CA HIS A 328 22.95 8.58 1.26
C HIS A 328 24.45 8.51 0.92
N ASN A 329 25.20 9.55 1.27
CA ASN A 329 26.63 9.70 0.89
C ASN A 329 27.52 8.52 1.35
N ILE A 330 27.15 7.81 2.40
CA ILE A 330 27.90 6.63 2.87
C ILE A 330 28.04 5.58 1.79
N PHE A 331 27.01 5.41 0.94
CA PHE A 331 27.01 4.39 -0.11
C PHE A 331 27.91 4.70 -1.29
N SER A 332 28.39 5.95 -1.43
CA SER A 332 29.33 6.32 -2.49
C SER A 332 30.75 5.79 -2.25
N ARG A 333 31.08 5.41 -1.02
CA ARG A 333 32.44 5.02 -0.62
C ARG A 333 32.57 3.64 0.00
N ARG A 334 31.44 2.92 0.16
CA ARG A 334 31.43 1.62 0.86
C ARG A 334 30.79 0.54 0.00
N ILE A 335 31.46 -0.57 -0.13
CA ILE A 335 30.95 -1.80 -0.72
C ILE A 335 30.78 -2.84 0.41
N PHE A 336 29.61 -3.46 0.45
CA PHE A 336 29.29 -4.47 1.43
C PHE A 336 29.65 -5.87 0.93
N ASP A 337 29.90 -6.81 1.86
CA ASP A 337 30.03 -8.21 1.47
C ASP A 337 28.67 -8.77 1.03
N TYR A 338 27.61 -8.44 1.76
CA TYR A 338 26.25 -8.91 1.48
C TYR A 338 25.23 -7.78 1.49
N CYS A 339 24.27 -7.85 0.56
CA CYS A 339 23.04 -7.07 0.59
C CYS A 339 21.84 -7.99 0.78
N ILE A 340 21.05 -7.78 1.82
CA ILE A 340 19.81 -8.50 2.09
C ILE A 340 18.64 -7.58 1.77
N VAL A 341 17.75 -8.04 0.87
CA VAL A 341 16.54 -7.32 0.47
C VAL A 341 15.33 -8.10 0.95
N ASP A 342 14.64 -7.60 1.97
CA ASP A 342 13.39 -8.19 2.46
C ASP A 342 12.20 -7.67 1.64
N GLU A 343 11.13 -8.49 1.55
CA GLU A 343 9.95 -8.26 0.72
C GLU A 343 10.31 -7.97 -0.76
N ALA A 344 11.37 -8.62 -1.26
CA ALA A 344 11.93 -8.40 -2.60
C ALA A 344 10.92 -8.66 -3.73
N SER A 345 9.90 -9.49 -3.49
CA SER A 345 8.83 -9.76 -4.45
C SER A 345 7.90 -8.55 -4.72
N GLN A 346 7.91 -7.54 -3.84
CA GLN A 346 7.09 -6.32 -3.97
C GLN A 346 7.87 -5.13 -4.55
N ILE A 347 9.15 -5.32 -4.84
CA ILE A 347 10.04 -4.26 -5.30
C ILE A 347 10.21 -4.37 -6.81
N THR A 348 9.98 -3.27 -7.54
CA THR A 348 10.27 -3.25 -8.97
C THR A 348 11.75 -3.49 -9.22
N LEU A 349 12.08 -4.18 -10.29
CA LEU A 349 13.47 -4.49 -10.65
C LEU A 349 14.38 -3.24 -10.60
N PRO A 350 14.03 -2.09 -11.21
CA PRO A 350 14.89 -0.90 -11.19
C PRO A 350 15.15 -0.32 -9.79
N VAL A 351 14.21 -0.48 -8.86
CA VAL A 351 14.40 -0.07 -7.46
C VAL A 351 15.33 -1.04 -6.75
N CYS A 352 15.19 -2.35 -6.99
CA CYS A 352 16.02 -3.38 -6.37
C CYS A 352 17.50 -3.28 -6.81
N LEU A 353 17.78 -2.80 -8.03
CA LEU A 353 19.14 -2.58 -8.52
C LEU A 353 19.95 -1.62 -7.64
N GLY A 354 19.30 -0.64 -7.01
CA GLY A 354 19.98 0.35 -6.17
C GLY A 354 20.81 -0.29 -5.05
N PRO A 355 20.21 -1.00 -4.11
CA PRO A 355 20.93 -1.61 -3.00
C PRO A 355 21.84 -2.78 -3.42
N ILE A 356 21.42 -3.65 -4.34
CA ILE A 356 22.22 -4.85 -4.68
C ILE A 356 23.53 -4.49 -5.36
N ARG A 357 23.63 -3.38 -6.08
CA ARG A 357 24.89 -2.91 -6.68
C ARG A 357 25.92 -2.46 -5.65
N MET A 358 25.52 -2.25 -4.38
CA MET A 358 26.42 -1.85 -3.29
C MET A 358 27.07 -3.05 -2.58
N ALA A 359 26.81 -4.27 -3.01
CA ALA A 359 27.35 -5.45 -2.37
C ALA A 359 27.95 -6.44 -3.38
N ARG A 360 28.80 -7.33 -2.88
CA ARG A 360 29.40 -8.42 -3.69
C ARG A 360 28.42 -9.55 -3.93
N THR A 361 27.68 -9.93 -2.89
CA THR A 361 26.65 -10.98 -2.91
C THR A 361 25.32 -10.38 -2.48
N PHE A 362 24.21 -10.76 -3.11
CA PHE A 362 22.90 -10.29 -2.68
C PHE A 362 21.94 -11.44 -2.36
N ILE A 363 21.12 -11.22 -1.35
CA ILE A 363 20.12 -12.16 -0.88
C ILE A 363 18.76 -11.51 -1.04
N LEU A 364 17.89 -12.13 -1.83
CA LEU A 364 16.52 -11.68 -1.97
C LEU A 364 15.59 -12.58 -1.16
N VAL A 365 14.82 -11.98 -0.26
CA VAL A 365 13.83 -12.68 0.55
C VAL A 365 12.45 -12.14 0.18
N GLY A 366 11.52 -13.02 -0.11
CA GLY A 366 10.18 -12.59 -0.55
C GLY A 366 9.20 -13.73 -0.74
N ASP A 367 8.02 -13.39 -1.23
CA ASP A 367 6.98 -14.33 -1.60
C ASP A 367 6.25 -13.83 -2.85
N HIS A 368 6.60 -14.35 -4.01
CA HIS A 368 6.00 -13.92 -5.27
C HIS A 368 4.57 -14.47 -5.49
N PHE A 369 4.07 -15.29 -4.58
CA PHE A 369 2.65 -15.70 -4.50
C PHE A 369 1.80 -14.70 -3.70
N GLN A 370 2.40 -13.68 -3.09
CA GLN A 370 1.72 -12.52 -2.52
C GLN A 370 1.75 -11.34 -3.52
N LEU A 371 1.52 -10.11 -3.03
CA LEU A 371 1.40 -8.94 -3.91
C LEU A 371 2.68 -8.68 -4.72
N PRO A 372 2.53 -8.38 -6.02
CA PRO A 372 3.64 -7.95 -6.87
C PRO A 372 3.96 -6.48 -6.61
N PRO A 373 5.01 -5.94 -7.23
CA PRO A 373 5.27 -4.51 -7.24
C PRO A 373 4.07 -3.70 -7.71
N LEU A 374 3.76 -2.61 -7.00
CA LEU A 374 2.65 -1.74 -7.36
C LEU A 374 3.01 -0.86 -8.55
N VAL A 375 2.42 -1.15 -9.70
CA VAL A 375 2.54 -0.37 -10.94
C VAL A 375 1.18 0.17 -11.33
N GLN A 376 1.02 1.49 -11.35
CA GLN A 376 -0.26 2.15 -11.65
C GLN A 376 -0.49 2.34 -13.15
N ASN A 377 0.57 2.47 -13.93
CA ASN A 377 0.46 2.64 -15.37
C ASN A 377 0.30 1.26 -16.04
N LYS A 378 -0.80 1.09 -16.76
CA LYS A 378 -1.17 -0.18 -17.36
C LYS A 378 -0.18 -0.62 -18.46
N GLU A 379 0.29 0.30 -19.30
CA GLU A 379 1.30 0.00 -20.34
C GLU A 379 2.63 -0.43 -19.71
N ALA A 380 3.05 0.22 -18.60
CA ALA A 380 4.25 -0.17 -17.88
C ALA A 380 4.08 -1.54 -17.19
N GLN A 381 2.88 -1.87 -16.74
CA GLN A 381 2.56 -3.18 -16.19
C GLN A 381 2.60 -4.26 -17.27
N GLU A 382 1.96 -4.02 -18.40
CA GLU A 382 1.98 -4.91 -19.58
C GLU A 382 3.40 -5.07 -20.13
N GLY A 383 4.25 -4.04 -19.99
CA GLY A 383 5.68 -4.08 -20.30
C GLY A 383 6.53 -4.80 -19.25
N GLY A 384 5.95 -5.38 -18.17
CA GLY A 384 6.65 -6.20 -17.19
C GLY A 384 7.29 -5.44 -16.02
N LEU A 385 6.95 -4.15 -15.81
CA LEU A 385 7.50 -3.40 -14.67
C LEU A 385 7.01 -3.94 -13.31
N ASP A 386 5.91 -4.70 -13.27
CA ASP A 386 5.39 -5.40 -12.10
C ASP A 386 6.05 -6.77 -11.85
N VAL A 387 6.96 -7.21 -12.71
CA VAL A 387 7.78 -8.39 -12.49
C VAL A 387 8.97 -7.99 -11.60
N SER A 388 8.99 -8.47 -10.36
CA SER A 388 10.11 -8.21 -9.45
C SER A 388 11.36 -8.98 -9.87
N LEU A 389 12.55 -8.47 -9.47
CA LEU A 389 13.80 -9.19 -9.66
C LEU A 389 13.76 -10.58 -8.99
N PHE A 390 13.13 -10.68 -7.80
CA PHE A 390 12.93 -11.94 -7.10
C PHE A 390 12.21 -12.96 -7.98
N LYS A 391 11.06 -12.59 -8.55
CA LYS A 391 10.30 -13.49 -9.42
C LYS A 391 11.07 -13.84 -10.68
N LEU A 392 11.71 -12.86 -11.32
CA LEU A 392 12.50 -13.06 -12.52
C LEU A 392 13.59 -14.13 -12.31
N LEU A 393 14.40 -13.98 -11.26
CA LEU A 393 15.48 -14.93 -10.95
C LEU A 393 14.95 -16.28 -10.45
N SER A 394 13.82 -16.30 -9.72
CA SER A 394 13.17 -17.55 -9.29
C SER A 394 12.65 -18.38 -10.47
N ASP A 395 12.15 -17.73 -11.51
CA ASP A 395 11.66 -18.42 -12.71
C ASP A 395 12.81 -18.87 -13.62
N THR A 396 13.93 -18.11 -13.64
CA THR A 396 15.11 -18.42 -14.47
C THR A 396 15.96 -19.51 -13.86
N HIS A 397 16.16 -19.48 -12.54
CA HIS A 397 17.05 -20.38 -11.78
C HIS A 397 16.34 -20.94 -10.56
N PRO A 398 15.37 -21.87 -10.73
CA PRO A 398 14.61 -22.47 -9.61
C PRO A 398 15.49 -23.17 -8.58
N GLU A 399 16.65 -23.70 -9.02
CA GLU A 399 17.64 -24.36 -8.16
C GLU A 399 18.31 -23.41 -7.15
N SER A 400 18.28 -22.11 -7.39
CA SER A 400 18.81 -21.09 -6.47
C SER A 400 17.81 -20.70 -5.35
N VAL A 401 16.58 -21.22 -5.42
CA VAL A 401 15.49 -20.87 -4.51
C VAL A 401 15.40 -21.86 -3.36
N ILE A 402 15.45 -21.35 -2.12
CA ILE A 402 15.12 -22.12 -0.94
C ILE A 402 13.73 -21.78 -0.48
N ASN A 403 12.91 -22.81 -0.27
CA ASN A 403 11.57 -22.68 0.23
C ASN A 403 11.54 -22.79 1.75
N LEU A 404 10.95 -21.79 2.43
CA LEU A 404 10.54 -21.93 3.82
C LEU A 404 9.08 -22.39 3.81
N GLU A 405 8.83 -23.64 4.19
CA GLU A 405 7.52 -24.30 4.11
C GLU A 405 6.84 -24.47 5.47
N HIS A 406 7.63 -24.55 6.57
CA HIS A 406 7.10 -24.72 7.91
C HIS A 406 6.63 -23.37 8.48
N GLN A 407 5.31 -23.21 8.61
CA GLN A 407 4.68 -21.98 9.09
C GLN A 407 4.24 -22.10 10.58
N TYR A 408 4.25 -20.97 11.30
CA TYR A 408 3.96 -20.86 12.74
C TYR A 408 2.83 -19.86 13.05
N ARG A 409 2.14 -19.39 12.04
CA ARG A 409 1.07 -18.39 12.16
C ARG A 409 -0.30 -19.04 12.27
N MET A 410 -0.68 -19.80 11.25
CA MET A 410 -2.04 -20.27 11.02
C MET A 410 -2.27 -21.65 11.62
N SER A 411 -3.44 -21.88 12.20
CA SER A 411 -3.91 -23.24 12.45
C SER A 411 -4.06 -24.00 11.13
N GLU A 412 -4.05 -25.32 11.18
CA GLU A 412 -4.07 -26.18 9.99
C GLU A 412 -5.30 -25.91 9.10
N GLU A 413 -6.47 -25.73 9.70
CA GLU A 413 -7.71 -25.47 8.96
C GLU A 413 -7.65 -24.13 8.21
N VAL A 414 -7.15 -23.07 8.85
CA VAL A 414 -6.96 -21.76 8.19
C VAL A 414 -5.91 -21.85 7.08
N MET A 415 -4.80 -22.53 7.33
CA MET A 415 -3.72 -22.75 6.35
C MET A 415 -4.21 -23.49 5.10
N THR A 416 -5.14 -24.43 5.26
CA THR A 416 -5.66 -25.30 4.20
C THR A 416 -6.15 -24.52 2.98
N LEU A 417 -6.77 -23.35 3.17
CA LEU A 417 -7.27 -22.53 2.06
C LEU A 417 -6.14 -22.12 1.11
N SER A 418 -5.18 -21.36 1.59
CA SER A 418 -4.08 -20.90 0.76
C SER A 418 -3.17 -22.03 0.31
N ASN A 419 -3.01 -23.08 1.14
CA ASN A 419 -2.18 -24.23 0.80
C ASN A 419 -2.70 -24.98 -0.42
N ASN A 420 -4.01 -25.25 -0.47
CA ASN A 420 -4.62 -25.98 -1.59
C ASN A 420 -4.81 -25.09 -2.83
N LEU A 421 -5.15 -23.83 -2.63
CA LEU A 421 -5.50 -22.95 -3.75
C LEU A 421 -4.27 -22.36 -4.45
N ILE A 422 -3.17 -22.14 -3.72
CA ILE A 422 -2.04 -21.31 -4.18
C ILE A 422 -0.68 -21.97 -4.00
N TYR A 423 -0.42 -22.55 -2.83
CA TYR A 423 0.90 -23.10 -2.51
C TYR A 423 1.08 -24.58 -2.88
N SER A 424 0.09 -25.18 -3.56
CA SER A 424 0.17 -26.57 -4.09
C SER A 424 0.53 -27.61 -3.03
N GLY A 425 0.02 -27.47 -1.81
CA GLY A 425 0.26 -28.40 -0.70
C GLY A 425 1.62 -28.27 -0.01
N ARG A 426 2.42 -27.26 -0.34
CA ARG A 426 3.79 -27.11 0.21
C ARG A 426 3.84 -26.60 1.64
N LEU A 427 2.83 -25.82 2.10
CA LEU A 427 2.80 -25.31 3.47
C LEU A 427 2.58 -26.44 4.47
N LYS A 428 3.36 -26.43 5.55
CA LYS A 428 3.29 -27.36 6.67
C LYS A 428 3.20 -26.59 7.98
N CYS A 429 2.44 -27.07 8.94
CA CYS A 429 2.50 -26.50 10.29
C CYS A 429 3.85 -26.84 10.94
N GLY A 430 4.49 -25.83 11.53
CA GLY A 430 5.82 -25.98 12.12
C GLY A 430 5.83 -26.85 13.37
N THR A 431 4.71 -26.87 14.11
CA THR A 431 4.52 -27.73 15.29
C THR A 431 3.07 -28.22 15.38
N PRO A 432 2.82 -29.36 16.10
CA PRO A 432 1.45 -29.83 16.35
C PRO A 432 0.57 -28.83 17.09
N GLU A 433 1.14 -28.02 17.99
CA GLU A 433 0.43 -26.99 18.76
C GLU A 433 -0.08 -25.89 17.83
N VAL A 434 0.70 -25.50 16.83
CA VAL A 434 0.28 -24.55 15.81
C VAL A 434 -0.87 -25.12 14.97
N ALA A 435 -0.78 -26.38 14.57
CA ALA A 435 -1.80 -27.05 13.76
C ALA A 435 -3.15 -27.12 14.50
N SER A 436 -3.11 -27.52 15.78
CA SER A 436 -4.29 -27.71 16.60
C SER A 436 -4.82 -26.44 17.25
N ARG A 437 -4.10 -25.30 17.16
CA ARG A 437 -4.44 -24.04 17.86
C ARG A 437 -5.92 -23.70 17.74
N LEU A 438 -6.55 -23.41 18.88
CA LEU A 438 -7.93 -22.97 19.02
C LEU A 438 -7.98 -21.51 19.48
N LEU A 439 -9.08 -20.84 19.16
CA LEU A 439 -9.39 -19.54 19.71
C LEU A 439 -9.77 -19.69 21.19
N GLU A 440 -9.12 -18.95 22.06
CA GLU A 440 -9.49 -18.87 23.47
C GLU A 440 -10.56 -17.79 23.65
N LEU A 441 -11.68 -18.15 24.26
CA LEU A 441 -12.77 -17.24 24.60
C LEU A 441 -12.77 -17.00 26.12
N PRO A 442 -12.23 -15.88 26.60
CA PRO A 442 -12.09 -15.62 28.04
C PRO A 442 -13.44 -15.57 28.78
N ASN A 443 -14.48 -15.11 28.13
CA ASN A 443 -15.80 -14.92 28.72
C ASN A 443 -16.93 -15.42 27.81
N ILE A 444 -17.07 -16.72 27.67
CA ILE A 444 -18.17 -17.29 26.88
C ILE A 444 -19.56 -17.00 27.50
N ALA A 445 -19.62 -16.75 28.80
CA ALA A 445 -20.86 -16.38 29.50
C ALA A 445 -21.34 -14.97 29.07
N GLY A 446 -20.46 -14.09 28.65
CA GLY A 446 -20.79 -12.78 28.08
C GLY A 446 -21.70 -12.89 26.85
N LEU A 447 -21.55 -13.95 26.08
CA LEU A 447 -22.43 -14.21 24.94
C LEU A 447 -23.90 -14.42 25.36
N LYS A 448 -24.17 -15.09 26.48
CA LYS A 448 -25.53 -15.26 27.01
C LYS A 448 -26.12 -13.93 27.44
N GLN A 449 -25.36 -13.12 28.18
CA GLN A 449 -25.82 -11.79 28.63
C GLN A 449 -26.09 -10.88 27.43
N HIS A 450 -25.24 -10.92 26.44
CA HIS A 450 -25.36 -10.15 25.20
C HIS A 450 -26.66 -10.52 24.44
N HIS A 451 -26.97 -11.78 24.29
CA HIS A 451 -28.19 -12.22 23.65
C HIS A 451 -29.48 -11.92 24.44
N THR A 452 -29.45 -11.97 25.76
CA THR A 452 -30.62 -11.67 26.61
C THR A 452 -30.91 -10.17 26.69
N GLN A 453 -29.93 -9.30 26.54
CA GLN A 453 -30.13 -7.86 26.57
C GLN A 453 -30.80 -7.30 25.31
N TYR A 454 -30.70 -7.99 24.19
CA TYR A 454 -31.12 -7.50 22.88
C TYR A 454 -32.36 -8.16 22.32
N LEU A 455 -32.99 -9.07 23.06
CA LEU A 455 -34.31 -9.62 22.69
C LEU A 455 -35.39 -8.58 22.95
N PRO A 456 -36.35 -8.37 22.03
CA PRO A 456 -37.50 -7.53 22.29
C PRO A 456 -38.26 -8.08 23.53
N GLN A 457 -38.58 -7.21 24.48
CA GLN A 457 -39.28 -7.56 25.74
C GLN A 457 -40.64 -8.17 25.56
N SER A 458 -41.11 -8.40 24.35
CA SER A 458 -42.44 -8.92 24.03
C SER A 458 -42.55 -10.43 23.89
N SER A 459 -41.46 -11.20 23.93
CA SER A 459 -41.52 -12.65 23.85
C SER A 459 -41.36 -13.29 25.24
N SER A 460 -42.45 -13.70 25.81
CA SER A 460 -42.62 -14.36 27.12
C SER A 460 -42.07 -15.78 27.18
N SER A 461 -41.06 -16.15 26.47
CA SER A 461 -40.45 -17.47 26.57
C SER A 461 -38.99 -17.45 26.12
N GLN A 462 -38.15 -17.88 26.97
CA GLN A 462 -36.77 -18.42 26.92
C GLN A 462 -36.08 -18.71 25.55
N GLN A 463 -36.55 -18.18 24.44
CA GLN A 463 -35.95 -18.36 23.13
C GLN A 463 -34.79 -17.37 22.96
N ILE A 464 -33.58 -17.89 23.02
CA ILE A 464 -32.30 -17.13 23.07
C ILE A 464 -31.93 -16.57 21.71
N CYS A 465 -32.54 -16.94 20.63
CA CYS A 465 -32.44 -16.35 19.31
C CYS A 465 -33.25 -17.13 18.29
N LEU A 466 -34.07 -16.46 17.49
CA LEU A 466 -34.93 -17.07 16.46
C LEU A 466 -34.16 -17.40 15.15
N GLY A 467 -32.83 -17.24 15.15
CA GLY A 467 -32.00 -17.19 13.94
C GLY A 467 -31.83 -18.48 13.13
N THR A 468 -32.26 -19.67 13.62
CA THR A 468 -32.19 -20.90 12.84
C THR A 468 -33.45 -21.72 13.02
N SER A 469 -33.79 -22.58 12.03
CA SER A 469 -34.87 -23.56 12.11
C SER A 469 -34.75 -24.55 13.29
N GLN A 470 -33.62 -24.54 14.01
CA GLN A 470 -33.32 -25.35 15.17
C GLN A 470 -33.15 -24.55 16.47
N GLY A 471 -33.45 -23.24 16.47
CA GLY A 471 -33.33 -22.37 17.66
C GLY A 471 -31.92 -22.07 18.10
N ARG A 472 -30.89 -22.21 17.21
CA ARG A 472 -29.51 -21.86 17.47
C ARG A 472 -29.18 -20.45 16.92
N CYS A 473 -28.41 -19.69 17.67
CA CYS A 473 -27.94 -18.35 17.26
C CYS A 473 -26.74 -18.45 16.30
N TRP A 474 -26.84 -17.82 15.13
CA TRP A 474 -25.79 -17.83 14.13
C TRP A 474 -24.49 -17.19 14.63
N LEU A 475 -24.55 -16.16 15.49
CA LEU A 475 -23.37 -15.55 16.10
C LEU A 475 -22.65 -16.55 17.01
N ARG A 476 -23.41 -17.33 17.81
CA ARG A 476 -22.87 -18.39 18.67
C ARG A 476 -22.19 -19.47 17.84
N ASP A 477 -22.79 -19.88 16.73
CA ASP A 477 -22.21 -20.91 15.86
C ASP A 477 -20.91 -20.44 15.21
N LEU A 478 -20.83 -19.15 14.81
CA LEU A 478 -19.62 -18.58 14.20
C LEU A 478 -18.52 -18.23 15.21
N VAL A 479 -18.87 -17.93 16.46
CA VAL A 479 -17.89 -17.67 17.52
C VAL A 479 -17.27 -18.97 18.06
N ASP A 480 -17.93 -20.11 17.90
CA ASP A 480 -17.43 -21.41 18.36
C ASP A 480 -15.96 -21.62 17.97
N PRO A 481 -15.04 -21.88 18.92
CA PRO A 481 -13.62 -22.10 18.63
C PRO A 481 -13.35 -23.23 17.65
N SER A 482 -14.21 -24.26 17.59
CA SER A 482 -14.08 -25.38 16.66
C SER A 482 -14.34 -24.98 15.20
N ALA A 483 -15.10 -23.91 14.98
CA ALA A 483 -15.40 -23.35 13.66
C ALA A 483 -14.29 -22.39 13.21
N LYS A 484 -13.07 -22.91 12.91
CA LYS A 484 -11.89 -22.09 12.63
C LYS A 484 -12.01 -21.33 11.32
N THR A 485 -12.58 -21.95 10.29
CA THR A 485 -12.77 -21.34 8.97
C THR A 485 -14.21 -21.50 8.53
N ARG A 486 -14.89 -20.39 8.20
CA ARG A 486 -16.24 -20.42 7.64
C ARG A 486 -16.42 -19.40 6.54
N PHE A 487 -17.06 -19.83 5.47
CA PHE A 487 -17.66 -18.94 4.49
C PHE A 487 -19.11 -18.65 4.91
N VAL A 488 -19.40 -17.41 5.20
CA VAL A 488 -20.71 -16.94 5.66
C VAL A 488 -21.49 -16.46 4.44
N ASN A 489 -22.43 -17.30 4.02
CA ASN A 489 -23.21 -17.07 2.81
C ASN A 489 -24.34 -16.08 3.07
N THR A 490 -24.34 -14.97 2.34
CA THR A 490 -25.35 -13.91 2.42
C THR A 490 -26.54 -14.10 1.48
N ASP A 491 -26.48 -15.06 0.55
CA ASP A 491 -27.56 -15.30 -0.44
C ASP A 491 -28.87 -15.82 0.20
N THR A 492 -28.79 -16.30 1.42
CA THR A 492 -29.94 -16.89 2.16
C THR A 492 -30.77 -15.86 2.91
N LEU A 493 -30.31 -14.61 2.98
CA LEU A 493 -31.02 -13.53 3.64
C LEU A 493 -32.35 -13.19 2.91
N THR A 494 -33.39 -12.85 3.66
CA THR A 494 -34.68 -12.41 3.11
C THR A 494 -34.54 -11.14 2.29
N THR A 495 -33.79 -10.16 2.83
CA THR A 495 -33.37 -8.97 2.10
C THR A 495 -31.99 -9.25 1.48
N PRO A 496 -31.88 -9.32 0.15
CA PRO A 496 -30.61 -9.62 -0.49
C PRO A 496 -29.52 -8.62 -0.09
N ALA A 497 -28.36 -9.14 0.28
CA ALA A 497 -27.17 -8.33 0.60
C ALA A 497 -26.50 -7.85 -0.69
N LEU A 498 -27.18 -7.00 -1.45
CA LEU A 498 -26.67 -6.49 -2.72
C LEU A 498 -25.63 -5.38 -2.53
N GLU A 499 -24.66 -5.35 -3.42
CA GLU A 499 -23.72 -4.24 -3.51
C GLU A 499 -24.40 -2.97 -4.03
N VAL A 500 -23.97 -1.82 -3.52
CA VAL A 500 -24.37 -0.51 -4.02
C VAL A 500 -23.18 0.11 -4.75
N THR A 501 -23.38 0.40 -6.03
CA THR A 501 -22.34 0.95 -6.91
C THR A 501 -22.66 2.37 -7.30
N ASN A 502 -21.71 3.30 -7.09
CA ASN A 502 -21.79 4.67 -7.56
C ASN A 502 -20.44 5.05 -8.20
N GLY A 503 -20.38 5.00 -9.53
CA GLY A 503 -19.15 5.13 -10.30
C GLY A 503 -18.12 4.05 -9.92
N SER A 504 -16.96 4.45 -9.44
CA SER A 504 -15.92 3.52 -8.96
C SER A 504 -16.11 3.06 -7.51
N ARG A 505 -17.08 3.62 -6.80
CA ARG A 505 -17.37 3.30 -5.40
C ARG A 505 -18.28 2.08 -5.34
N VAL A 506 -17.83 1.03 -4.68
CA VAL A 506 -18.60 -0.19 -4.45
C VAL A 506 -18.65 -0.44 -2.95
N VAL A 507 -19.85 -0.61 -2.39
CA VAL A 507 -20.08 -0.90 -0.96
C VAL A 507 -21.16 -1.96 -0.80
N ASN A 508 -21.12 -2.71 0.28
CA ASN A 508 -22.16 -3.62 0.70
C ASN A 508 -22.53 -3.31 2.16
N PRO A 509 -23.59 -2.53 2.39
CA PRO A 509 -23.98 -2.11 3.73
C PRO A 509 -24.36 -3.29 4.62
N THR A 510 -25.02 -4.32 4.06
CA THR A 510 -25.43 -5.51 4.80
C THR A 510 -24.21 -6.29 5.32
N GLU A 511 -23.17 -6.48 4.49
CA GLU A 511 -21.94 -7.10 4.97
C GLU A 511 -21.26 -6.27 6.08
N SER A 512 -21.37 -4.92 6.04
CA SER A 512 -20.81 -4.06 7.08
C SER A 512 -21.52 -4.28 8.43
N ILE A 513 -22.85 -4.38 8.42
CA ILE A 513 -23.65 -4.66 9.62
C ILE A 513 -23.29 -6.03 10.18
N LEU A 514 -23.21 -7.08 9.35
CA LEU A 514 -22.84 -8.43 9.77
C LEU A 514 -21.41 -8.46 10.36
N CYS A 515 -20.46 -7.75 9.74
CA CYS A 515 -19.11 -7.59 10.29
C CYS A 515 -19.13 -6.93 11.68
N ALA A 516 -19.95 -5.88 11.85
CA ALA A 516 -20.07 -5.19 13.13
C ALA A 516 -20.65 -6.11 14.20
N GLN A 517 -21.71 -6.86 13.89
CA GLN A 517 -22.31 -7.83 14.82
C GLN A 517 -21.31 -8.91 15.24
N LEU A 518 -20.49 -9.42 14.32
CA LEU A 518 -19.44 -10.40 14.64
C LEU A 518 -18.35 -9.80 15.54
N VAL A 519 -17.86 -8.59 15.24
CA VAL A 519 -16.85 -7.92 16.06
C VAL A 519 -17.36 -7.70 17.48
N GLU A 520 -18.58 -7.17 17.63
CA GLU A 520 -19.20 -6.94 18.94
C GLU A 520 -19.36 -8.26 19.72
N THR A 521 -19.74 -9.32 19.04
CA THR A 521 -19.90 -10.63 19.66
C THR A 521 -18.56 -11.16 20.18
N PHE A 522 -17.48 -11.07 19.41
CA PHE A 522 -16.15 -11.48 19.87
C PHE A 522 -15.67 -10.64 21.07
N ILE A 523 -15.91 -9.33 21.04
CA ILE A 523 -15.55 -8.43 22.15
C ILE A 523 -16.35 -8.80 23.41
N SER A 524 -17.64 -9.08 23.28
CA SER A 524 -18.49 -9.55 24.39
C SER A 524 -18.01 -10.87 24.98
N CYS A 525 -17.42 -11.75 24.18
CA CYS A 525 -16.75 -12.97 24.64
C CYS A 525 -15.38 -12.74 25.27
N GLY A 526 -14.95 -11.50 25.46
CA GLY A 526 -13.69 -11.13 26.10
C GLY A 526 -12.48 -11.05 25.18
N ILE A 527 -12.68 -11.10 23.85
CA ILE A 527 -11.60 -10.89 22.90
C ILE A 527 -11.28 -9.38 22.80
N GLN A 528 -10.02 -9.03 22.97
CA GLN A 528 -9.59 -7.64 22.82
C GLN A 528 -9.66 -7.20 21.36
N ALA A 529 -10.15 -5.99 21.09
CA ALA A 529 -10.32 -5.44 19.74
C ALA A 529 -9.02 -5.49 18.92
N ARG A 530 -7.86 -5.30 19.55
CA ARG A 530 -6.53 -5.40 18.89
C ARG A 530 -6.20 -6.79 18.32
N ASN A 531 -6.88 -7.85 18.77
CA ASN A 531 -6.70 -9.22 18.27
C ASN A 531 -7.62 -9.55 17.09
N ILE A 532 -8.51 -8.63 16.73
CA ILE A 532 -9.46 -8.76 15.62
C ILE A 532 -8.98 -7.88 14.45
N GLY A 533 -9.04 -8.43 13.23
CA GLY A 533 -8.79 -7.70 12.00
C GLY A 533 -10.01 -7.77 11.08
N VAL A 534 -10.42 -6.63 10.52
CA VAL A 534 -11.43 -6.60 9.46
C VAL A 534 -10.79 -6.21 8.15
N ILE A 535 -10.92 -7.06 7.16
CA ILE A 535 -10.31 -6.88 5.84
C ILE A 535 -11.40 -6.74 4.79
N THR A 536 -11.18 -5.85 3.83
CA THR A 536 -11.99 -5.76 2.62
C THR A 536 -11.10 -5.46 1.41
N PHE A 537 -11.64 -5.59 0.20
CA PHE A 537 -10.91 -5.25 -1.03
C PHE A 537 -11.13 -3.80 -1.47
N TYR A 538 -12.18 -3.14 -1.00
CA TYR A 538 -12.63 -1.83 -1.46
C TYR A 538 -12.46 -0.75 -0.39
N ARG A 539 -11.80 0.37 -0.77
CA ARG A 539 -11.64 1.53 0.14
C ARG A 539 -12.97 2.14 0.55
N SER A 540 -13.96 2.12 -0.34
CA SER A 540 -15.31 2.60 -0.05
C SER A 540 -15.98 1.76 1.04
N GLN A 541 -15.87 0.43 0.99
CA GLN A 541 -16.35 -0.46 2.04
C GLN A 541 -15.63 -0.25 3.37
N LEU A 542 -14.31 -0.04 3.31
CA LEU A 542 -13.53 0.25 4.51
C LEU A 542 -14.02 1.52 5.22
N SER A 543 -14.48 2.52 4.47
CA SER A 543 -15.04 3.76 5.07
C SER A 543 -16.36 3.48 5.80
N VAL A 544 -17.22 2.62 5.25
CA VAL A 544 -18.47 2.20 5.89
C VAL A 544 -18.18 1.41 7.16
N LEU A 545 -17.32 0.39 7.07
CA LEU A 545 -16.89 -0.41 8.22
C LEU A 545 -16.32 0.45 9.36
N LYS A 546 -15.50 1.46 9.04
CA LYS A 546 -14.95 2.38 10.03
C LYS A 546 -16.00 3.28 10.67
N GLN A 547 -17.06 3.61 9.98
CA GLN A 547 -18.19 4.36 10.52
C GLN A 547 -18.98 3.50 11.49
N ASP A 548 -19.28 2.26 11.09
CA ASP A 548 -20.12 1.34 11.90
C ASP A 548 -19.38 0.86 13.15
N LEU A 549 -18.05 0.68 13.06
CA LEU A 549 -17.21 0.17 14.15
C LEU A 549 -16.35 1.27 14.82
N ARG A 550 -16.73 2.55 14.68
CA ARG A 550 -15.97 3.69 15.20
C ARG A 550 -15.66 3.62 16.71
N HIS A 551 -16.53 2.97 17.49
CA HIS A 551 -16.39 2.85 18.95
C HIS A 551 -15.18 2.02 19.37
N HIS A 552 -14.71 1.12 18.50
CA HIS A 552 -13.56 0.26 18.75
C HIS A 552 -12.25 0.78 18.19
N LEU A 553 -12.26 1.95 17.54
CA LEU A 553 -11.05 2.62 17.07
C LEU A 553 -10.35 3.35 18.23
N PRO A 554 -9.01 3.38 18.25
CA PRO A 554 -8.06 2.87 17.23
C PRO A 554 -7.65 1.40 17.41
N GLU A 555 -8.09 0.67 18.41
CA GLU A 555 -7.60 -0.68 18.74
C GLU A 555 -7.97 -1.74 17.70
N LEU A 556 -9.20 -1.66 17.16
CA LEU A 556 -9.65 -2.54 16.08
C LEU A 556 -8.93 -2.20 14.78
N GLU A 557 -8.25 -3.17 14.20
CA GLU A 557 -7.48 -2.96 12.98
C GLU A 557 -8.29 -3.28 11.72
N MET A 558 -8.58 -2.25 10.92
CA MET A 558 -9.37 -2.37 9.69
C MET A 558 -8.62 -1.78 8.51
N HIS A 559 -8.38 -2.59 7.47
CA HIS A 559 -7.65 -2.17 6.26
C HIS A 559 -8.13 -2.90 5.01
N THR A 560 -7.73 -2.38 3.85
CA THR A 560 -7.79 -3.16 2.61
C THR A 560 -6.75 -4.29 2.63
N ALA A 561 -6.98 -5.36 1.85
CA ALA A 561 -6.06 -6.48 1.74
C ALA A 561 -4.60 -6.05 1.51
N ASP A 562 -4.39 -5.08 0.60
CA ASP A 562 -3.05 -4.56 0.28
C ASP A 562 -2.35 -3.94 1.51
N LYS A 563 -3.08 -3.18 2.34
CA LYS A 563 -2.54 -2.55 3.55
C LYS A 563 -2.42 -3.49 4.75
N PHE A 564 -3.11 -4.63 4.71
CA PHE A 564 -3.02 -5.64 5.75
C PHE A 564 -1.83 -6.58 5.58
N GLN A 565 -1.12 -6.50 4.46
CA GLN A 565 0.09 -7.29 4.23
C GLN A 565 1.15 -7.02 5.29
N GLY A 566 1.84 -8.06 5.72
CA GLY A 566 2.82 -8.00 6.82
C GLY A 566 2.22 -8.05 8.23
N ARG A 567 0.89 -7.99 8.37
CA ARG A 567 0.16 -8.03 9.64
C ARG A 567 -0.55 -9.38 9.82
N ASP A 568 -0.91 -9.71 11.03
CA ASP A 568 -1.73 -10.89 11.36
C ASP A 568 -2.52 -10.68 12.65
N LYS A 569 -3.64 -11.37 12.79
CA LYS A 569 -4.56 -11.28 13.92
C LYS A 569 -5.02 -12.68 14.34
N GLU A 570 -5.48 -12.80 15.58
CA GLU A 570 -6.10 -14.06 16.02
C GLU A 570 -7.36 -14.35 15.20
N ILE A 571 -8.20 -13.34 14.98
CA ILE A 571 -9.44 -13.42 14.23
C ILE A 571 -9.35 -12.48 13.04
N VAL A 572 -9.72 -12.96 11.86
CA VAL A 572 -9.92 -12.11 10.68
C VAL A 572 -11.33 -12.29 10.13
N ILE A 573 -12.01 -11.17 9.92
CA ILE A 573 -13.30 -11.08 9.25
C ILE A 573 -13.05 -10.41 7.90
N LEU A 574 -13.39 -11.10 6.82
CA LEU A 574 -13.20 -10.63 5.45
C LEU A 574 -14.55 -10.33 4.80
N SER A 575 -14.76 -9.08 4.39
CA SER A 575 -15.91 -8.64 3.60
C SER A 575 -15.57 -8.64 2.12
N CYS A 576 -16.23 -9.51 1.33
CA CYS A 576 -16.02 -9.64 -0.11
C CYS A 576 -16.70 -8.54 -0.91
N VAL A 577 -17.76 -7.94 -0.38
CA VAL A 577 -18.51 -6.81 -0.93
C VAL A 577 -19.36 -7.16 -2.16
N ARG A 578 -18.80 -7.92 -3.10
CA ARG A 578 -19.43 -8.21 -4.40
C ARG A 578 -20.61 -9.16 -4.26
N SER A 579 -21.77 -8.65 -4.65
CA SER A 579 -23.04 -9.39 -4.69
C SER A 579 -23.96 -8.73 -5.72
N ASN A 580 -24.07 -9.31 -6.90
CA ASN A 580 -24.82 -8.75 -8.02
C ASN A 580 -25.37 -9.84 -8.93
N ALA A 581 -26.40 -9.49 -9.74
CA ALA A 581 -27.07 -10.42 -10.65
C ALA A 581 -26.15 -10.91 -11.79
N ASP A 582 -25.19 -10.07 -12.21
CA ASP A 582 -24.26 -10.38 -13.29
C ASP A 582 -23.10 -11.30 -12.84
N ARG A 583 -23.03 -11.62 -11.54
CA ARG A 583 -21.97 -12.45 -10.94
C ARG A 583 -20.57 -11.92 -11.20
N TYR A 584 -20.47 -10.61 -11.36
CA TYR A 584 -19.21 -9.93 -11.63
C TYR A 584 -18.47 -9.60 -10.33
N VAL A 585 -17.30 -10.18 -10.13
CA VAL A 585 -16.50 -10.02 -8.90
C VAL A 585 -15.53 -8.83 -8.93
N GLY A 586 -15.34 -8.21 -10.10
CA GLY A 586 -14.43 -7.07 -10.27
C GLY A 586 -12.95 -7.43 -10.19
N GLU A 587 -12.09 -6.50 -10.61
CA GLU A 587 -10.64 -6.73 -10.72
C GLU A 587 -9.95 -6.99 -9.36
N LEU A 588 -10.39 -6.32 -8.29
CA LEU A 588 -9.73 -6.43 -6.98
C LEU A 588 -9.92 -7.81 -6.34
N LEU A 589 -11.11 -8.37 -6.43
CA LEU A 589 -11.40 -9.70 -5.88
C LEU A 589 -10.98 -10.83 -6.84
N SER A 590 -10.81 -10.51 -8.13
CA SER A 590 -10.27 -11.44 -9.13
C SER A 590 -8.76 -11.63 -8.99
N ASP A 591 -8.05 -10.72 -8.35
CA ASP A 591 -6.62 -10.84 -8.14
C ASP A 591 -6.32 -11.88 -7.02
N TRP A 592 -5.90 -13.06 -7.45
CA TRP A 592 -5.60 -14.18 -6.57
C TRP A 592 -4.54 -13.87 -5.50
N ARG A 593 -3.62 -12.94 -5.77
CA ARG A 593 -2.59 -12.53 -4.82
C ARG A 593 -3.18 -11.75 -3.65
N ARG A 594 -4.17 -10.87 -3.92
CA ARG A 594 -4.93 -10.17 -2.87
C ARG A 594 -5.75 -11.12 -2.01
N VAL A 595 -6.40 -12.08 -2.66
CA VAL A 595 -7.15 -13.14 -1.96
C VAL A 595 -6.21 -13.96 -1.07
N ASN A 596 -5.03 -14.35 -1.57
CA ASN A 596 -4.01 -15.04 -0.80
C ASN A 596 -3.55 -14.22 0.42
N VAL A 597 -3.28 -12.94 0.23
CA VAL A 597 -2.93 -12.07 1.37
C VAL A 597 -4.03 -12.08 2.42
N ALA A 598 -5.30 -11.90 2.03
CA ALA A 598 -6.42 -11.86 2.95
C ALA A 598 -6.59 -13.18 3.73
N PHE A 599 -6.49 -14.32 3.06
CA PHE A 599 -6.65 -15.64 3.67
C PHE A 599 -5.54 -16.01 4.64
N THR A 600 -4.34 -15.46 4.46
CA THR A 600 -3.17 -15.77 5.28
C THR A 600 -2.94 -14.83 6.47
N ARG A 601 -3.95 -14.01 6.82
CA ARG A 601 -3.81 -13.04 7.93
C ARG A 601 -4.32 -13.56 9.26
N ALA A 602 -5.22 -14.53 9.27
CA ALA A 602 -5.78 -15.12 10.47
C ALA A 602 -4.83 -16.14 11.10
N ARG A 603 -4.74 -16.16 12.43
CA ARG A 603 -4.01 -17.21 13.17
C ARG A 603 -4.91 -18.37 13.53
N THR A 604 -6.06 -18.10 14.14
CA THR A 604 -6.95 -19.13 14.66
C THR A 604 -8.30 -19.17 13.97
N LYS A 605 -8.86 -18.02 13.58
CA LYS A 605 -10.20 -17.96 13.01
C LYS A 605 -10.29 -17.03 11.80
N LEU A 606 -10.84 -17.54 10.70
CA LEU A 606 -11.11 -16.79 9.47
C LEU A 606 -12.59 -16.91 9.10
N LEU A 607 -13.30 -15.78 9.09
CA LEU A 607 -14.68 -15.68 8.64
C LEU A 607 -14.73 -14.86 7.35
N VAL A 608 -15.26 -15.45 6.29
CA VAL A 608 -15.36 -14.79 4.97
C VAL A 608 -16.82 -14.56 4.64
N LEU A 609 -17.27 -13.30 4.60
CA LEU A 609 -18.64 -12.91 4.27
C LEU A 609 -18.76 -12.60 2.79
N GLY A 610 -19.82 -13.10 2.16
CA GLY A 610 -20.07 -12.79 0.75
C GLY A 610 -21.21 -13.61 0.15
N SER A 611 -21.54 -13.29 -1.10
CA SER A 611 -22.50 -14.01 -1.93
C SER A 611 -21.86 -15.26 -2.53
N LYS A 612 -22.36 -16.43 -2.15
CA LYS A 612 -21.91 -17.73 -2.67
C LYS A 612 -22.09 -17.83 -4.20
N SER A 613 -23.22 -17.36 -4.70
CA SER A 613 -23.53 -17.42 -6.13
C SER A 613 -22.58 -16.51 -6.94
N THR A 614 -22.35 -15.28 -6.48
CA THR A 614 -21.44 -14.34 -7.15
C THR A 614 -20.00 -14.86 -7.15
N LEU A 615 -19.52 -15.41 -6.02
CA LEU A 615 -18.15 -15.89 -5.93
C LEU A 615 -17.91 -17.17 -6.73
N ARG A 616 -18.88 -18.11 -6.72
CA ARG A 616 -18.76 -19.38 -7.43
C ARG A 616 -18.59 -19.18 -8.95
N ASP A 617 -19.32 -18.23 -9.50
CA ASP A 617 -19.39 -18.03 -10.94
C ASP A 617 -18.46 -16.89 -11.42
N GLY A 618 -17.74 -16.23 -10.49
CA GLY A 618 -16.95 -15.02 -10.78
C GLY A 618 -15.62 -15.25 -11.46
N ASN A 619 -14.86 -16.26 -11.06
CA ASN A 619 -13.60 -16.69 -11.70
C ASN A 619 -13.16 -18.07 -11.21
N ASP A 620 -12.18 -18.67 -11.89
CA ASP A 620 -11.69 -20.04 -11.60
C ASP A 620 -11.17 -20.21 -10.17
N LEU A 621 -10.46 -19.22 -9.62
CA LEU A 621 -9.93 -19.31 -8.25
C LEU A 621 -11.05 -19.33 -7.23
N LEU A 622 -12.00 -18.40 -7.36
CA LEU A 622 -13.12 -18.31 -6.43
C LEU A 622 -14.07 -19.52 -6.56
N ALA A 623 -14.23 -20.06 -7.77
CA ALA A 623 -14.93 -21.31 -8.00
C ALA A 623 -14.25 -22.49 -7.27
N LYS A 624 -12.93 -22.61 -7.35
CA LYS A 624 -12.13 -23.59 -6.60
C LYS A 624 -12.24 -23.38 -5.09
N TYR A 625 -12.23 -22.12 -4.63
CA TYR A 625 -12.43 -21.78 -3.24
C TYR A 625 -13.81 -22.23 -2.76
N MET A 626 -14.87 -21.92 -3.50
CA MET A 626 -16.24 -22.32 -3.16
C MET A 626 -16.41 -23.84 -3.15
N SER A 627 -15.78 -24.55 -4.09
CA SER A 627 -15.72 -26.02 -4.09
C SER A 627 -15.00 -26.55 -2.85
N LEU A 628 -13.86 -25.99 -2.48
CA LEU A 628 -13.07 -26.42 -1.33
C LEU A 628 -13.87 -26.27 -0.03
N VAL A 629 -14.45 -25.08 0.22
CA VAL A 629 -15.24 -24.83 1.44
C VAL A 629 -16.53 -25.65 1.46
N GLY A 630 -17.12 -25.91 0.29
CA GLY A 630 -18.29 -26.78 0.15
C GLY A 630 -17.98 -28.24 0.52
N ASN A 631 -16.91 -28.81 -0.05
CA ASN A 631 -16.46 -30.18 0.22
C ASN A 631 -16.05 -30.39 1.69
N ARG A 632 -15.60 -29.34 2.38
CA ARG A 632 -15.23 -29.37 3.80
C ARG A 632 -16.41 -29.10 4.75
N GLY A 633 -17.59 -28.75 4.25
CA GLY A 633 -18.72 -28.35 5.07
C GLY A 633 -18.51 -27.04 5.82
N TRP A 634 -17.70 -26.14 5.25
CA TRP A 634 -17.33 -24.85 5.86
C TRP A 634 -18.23 -23.69 5.39
N ILE A 635 -19.24 -23.96 4.57
CA ILE A 635 -20.25 -22.98 4.21
C ILE A 635 -21.27 -22.88 5.35
N TYR A 636 -21.47 -21.69 5.85
CA TYR A 636 -22.49 -21.35 6.81
C TYR A 636 -23.54 -20.48 6.13
N ASP A 637 -24.72 -21.06 5.90
CA ASP A 637 -25.87 -20.35 5.35
C ASP A 637 -26.52 -19.53 6.46
N LEU A 638 -26.57 -18.21 6.31
CA LEU A 638 -27.16 -17.31 7.30
C LEU A 638 -28.66 -17.56 7.42
N PRO A 639 -29.24 -17.45 8.64
CA PRO A 639 -30.69 -17.39 8.83
C PRO A 639 -31.29 -16.22 8.03
N LYS A 640 -32.54 -16.38 7.61
CA LYS A 640 -33.24 -15.40 6.75
C LYS A 640 -33.26 -13.98 7.32
N HIS A 641 -33.33 -13.83 8.63
CA HIS A 641 -33.43 -12.56 9.36
C HIS A 641 -32.17 -12.26 10.20
N ALA A 642 -31.02 -12.81 9.82
CA ALA A 642 -29.79 -12.68 10.61
C ALA A 642 -29.39 -11.22 10.90
N VAL A 643 -29.71 -10.30 10.01
CA VAL A 643 -29.38 -8.86 10.17
C VAL A 643 -30.23 -8.23 11.26
N GLU A 644 -31.53 -8.59 11.33
CA GLU A 644 -32.53 -8.01 12.22
C GLU A 644 -32.57 -8.71 13.59
N ASP A 645 -32.16 -9.96 13.66
CA ASP A 645 -32.23 -10.78 14.88
C ASP A 645 -31.34 -10.26 16.03
N HIS A 646 -30.33 -9.47 15.73
CA HIS A 646 -29.39 -8.92 16.70
C HIS A 646 -29.26 -7.43 16.50
N ILE A 647 -29.87 -6.62 17.37
CA ILE A 647 -29.69 -5.15 17.36
C ILE A 647 -28.79 -4.78 18.54
N PHE A 648 -27.56 -4.39 18.23
CA PHE A 648 -26.64 -3.85 19.22
C PHE A 648 -27.01 -2.40 19.51
N GLN A 649 -27.52 -2.11 20.72
CA GLN A 649 -27.78 -0.74 21.14
C GLN A 649 -26.48 -0.08 21.56
N TYR A 650 -25.96 0.78 20.70
CA TYR A 650 -24.97 1.76 21.12
C TYR A 650 -25.71 2.88 21.87
N ASP A 651 -25.10 3.42 22.95
CA ASP A 651 -25.66 4.53 23.71
C ASP A 651 -26.23 5.61 22.80
N ILE A 652 -27.54 5.88 22.94
CA ILE A 652 -28.36 6.71 22.06
C ILE A 652 -28.05 8.21 22.25
N GLY A 653 -26.77 8.55 22.43
CA GLY A 653 -26.33 9.95 22.42
C GLY A 653 -26.05 10.52 21.00
N ALA A 654 -25.98 9.72 19.95
CA ALA A 654 -25.51 10.18 18.65
C ALA A 654 -26.00 9.35 17.45
N THR A 655 -27.27 8.98 17.36
CA THR A 655 -27.75 8.31 16.15
C THR A 655 -28.78 9.16 15.40
N GLN A 656 -28.29 10.05 14.53
CA GLN A 656 -29.01 10.35 13.30
C GLN A 656 -28.69 9.22 12.32
N ARG A 657 -29.69 8.38 12.01
CA ARG A 657 -29.66 7.45 10.89
C ARG A 657 -29.48 8.25 9.62
N HIS A 658 -28.35 8.10 8.96
CA HIS A 658 -28.18 8.65 7.63
C HIS A 658 -28.99 7.84 6.65
N HIS A 659 -30.12 8.39 6.21
CA HIS A 659 -30.76 7.99 4.97
C HIS A 659 -29.77 8.20 3.82
N TYR A 660 -29.50 7.16 3.06
CA TYR A 660 -28.81 7.30 1.79
C TYR A 660 -29.68 8.12 0.85
N PRO A 661 -29.15 9.14 0.13
CA PRO A 661 -29.92 9.89 -0.83
C PRO A 661 -30.23 9.02 -2.05
N GLY A 662 -31.41 8.45 -2.06
CA GLY A 662 -31.89 7.55 -3.14
C GLY A 662 -33.35 7.13 -2.99
N GLU A 663 -33.93 7.22 -1.79
CA GLU A 663 -35.35 6.96 -1.58
C GLU A 663 -36.05 8.23 -1.14
N ALA A 664 -36.78 8.86 -2.07
CA ALA A 664 -37.70 9.92 -1.79
C ALA A 664 -38.97 9.33 -1.17
N GLU A 665 -39.11 9.43 0.15
CA GLU A 665 -40.41 9.22 0.79
C GLU A 665 -41.38 10.39 0.44
N PRO A 666 -42.64 10.12 0.19
CA PRO A 666 -43.63 11.16 -0.04
C PRO A 666 -43.97 11.85 1.27
N SER A 667 -43.69 13.14 1.37
CA SER A 667 -44.07 13.98 2.50
C SER A 667 -45.60 14.13 2.58
N PRO A 668 -46.23 13.96 3.74
CA PRO A 668 -47.62 14.36 3.93
C PRO A 668 -47.74 15.83 4.31
N ASN A 669 -48.60 16.55 3.60
CA ASN A 669 -49.14 17.88 3.85
C ASN A 669 -48.44 19.08 3.22
N SER A 670 -48.96 19.46 2.06
CA SER A 670 -49.24 20.88 1.78
C SER A 670 -50.57 21.01 1.06
N LYS A 671 -51.42 21.80 1.69
CA LYS A 671 -52.77 22.16 1.25
C LYS A 671 -52.76 22.88 -0.07
N LYS A 672 -53.79 22.55 -0.89
CA LYS A 672 -54.29 23.17 -2.10
C LYS A 672 -54.15 24.69 -2.14
N LYS A 673 -53.58 25.20 -3.22
CA LYS A 673 -54.07 26.44 -3.89
C LYS A 673 -54.00 26.22 -5.40
N SER A 674 -55.15 26.40 -6.03
CA SER A 674 -55.49 26.27 -7.44
C SER A 674 -55.08 27.51 -8.25
N PRO A 675 -55.29 27.55 -9.56
CA PRO A 675 -54.29 27.94 -10.54
C PRO A 675 -54.60 29.36 -11.15
N SER A 676 -53.59 30.01 -11.64
CA SER A 676 -53.78 31.11 -12.59
C SER A 676 -53.04 30.83 -13.89
N GLN A 677 -53.83 30.82 -14.93
CA GLN A 677 -53.47 30.77 -16.36
C GLN A 677 -52.60 31.97 -16.78
N LYS A 678 -51.64 31.70 -17.66
CA LYS A 678 -51.35 32.55 -18.84
C LYS A 678 -50.36 31.85 -19.77
N LYS A 679 -50.90 31.41 -20.87
CA LYS A 679 -50.72 31.76 -22.30
C LYS A 679 -49.38 31.34 -22.93
N THR A 680 -49.56 30.30 -23.68
CA THR A 680 -49.06 29.92 -25.04
C THR A 680 -48.36 31.00 -25.85
N THR A 681 -47.18 30.66 -26.37
CA THR A 681 -46.89 30.86 -27.81
C THR A 681 -46.09 29.68 -28.31
N ALA A 682 -46.70 29.05 -29.27
CA ALA A 682 -46.16 27.98 -30.09
C ALA A 682 -45.17 28.52 -31.13
N ARG A 683 -44.16 27.78 -31.44
CA ARG A 683 -43.63 27.66 -32.81
C ARG A 683 -43.05 26.27 -33.02
N ASN A 684 -43.69 25.67 -33.98
CA ASN A 684 -43.38 24.34 -34.54
C ASN A 684 -42.31 24.44 -35.64
N PRO A 685 -42.01 23.37 -36.32
CA PRO A 685 -40.68 22.81 -36.50
C PRO A 685 -40.19 22.91 -37.96
N LEU A 686 -38.95 22.64 -38.22
CA LEU A 686 -38.47 22.38 -39.58
C LEU A 686 -37.61 21.11 -39.58
N SER A 687 -38.11 20.18 -40.41
CA SER A 687 -37.53 18.93 -40.82
C SER A 687 -36.55 19.14 -42.02
N PRO A 688 -36.05 18.11 -42.68
CA PRO A 688 -34.64 17.80 -42.77
C PRO A 688 -34.08 18.07 -44.18
N VAL A 689 -32.77 18.10 -44.35
CA VAL A 689 -32.15 18.15 -45.70
C VAL A 689 -31.23 16.95 -45.87
N GLN A 690 -31.52 16.34 -46.96
CA GLN A 690 -30.99 15.10 -47.59
C GLN A 690 -29.49 15.18 -47.94
N SER A 691 -28.93 14.01 -47.87
CA SER A 691 -27.90 13.34 -48.69
C SER A 691 -27.31 14.09 -49.90
N ARG A 692 -25.99 14.08 -50.03
CA ARG A 692 -25.33 14.05 -51.31
C ARG A 692 -24.14 13.07 -51.32
N GLN A 693 -24.16 12.27 -52.33
CA GLN A 693 -23.27 11.18 -52.72
C GLN A 693 -21.88 11.68 -53.15
N GLN A 694 -20.99 10.74 -53.14
CA GLN A 694 -19.59 10.62 -53.55
C GLN A 694 -19.22 11.23 -54.92
N PRO A 695 -17.90 11.36 -55.18
CA PRO A 695 -17.27 10.28 -55.96
C PRO A 695 -15.87 9.85 -55.47
N SER A 696 -15.62 8.61 -55.77
CA SER A 696 -14.43 7.81 -55.62
C SER A 696 -13.21 8.34 -56.39
N THR A 697 -12.02 8.27 -55.79
CA THR A 697 -10.79 8.00 -56.53
C THR A 697 -9.90 7.02 -55.76
N ASN A 698 -9.50 5.98 -56.46
CA ASN A 698 -8.57 4.93 -56.08
C ASN A 698 -7.18 5.47 -55.77
N GLY A 699 -6.57 4.98 -54.71
CA GLY A 699 -5.15 5.12 -54.46
C GLY A 699 -4.75 4.11 -53.38
N GLY A 700 -4.39 2.90 -53.78
CA GLY A 700 -4.01 1.83 -52.88
C GLY A 700 -2.66 2.08 -52.21
N LEU A 701 -2.65 2.05 -50.88
CA LEU A 701 -1.45 1.82 -50.09
C LEU A 701 -1.74 0.69 -49.13
N LYS A 702 -1.05 -0.41 -49.37
CA LYS A 702 -1.09 -1.63 -48.53
C LYS A 702 -0.71 -1.32 -47.08
N LYS A 703 -1.61 -1.56 -46.16
CA LYS A 703 -1.30 -1.69 -44.74
C LYS A 703 -0.48 -2.98 -44.50
N PRO A 704 0.60 -2.97 -43.74
CA PRO A 704 1.25 -4.21 -43.35
C PRO A 704 0.37 -4.97 -42.36
N ALA A 705 0.25 -6.24 -42.59
CA ALA A 705 -0.51 -7.18 -41.78
C ALA A 705 0.02 -7.23 -40.36
N LYS A 706 -0.85 -7.00 -39.36
CA LYS A 706 -0.61 -7.35 -37.99
C LYS A 706 -0.45 -8.87 -37.89
N LYS A 707 0.78 -9.35 -37.78
CA LYS A 707 1.04 -10.72 -37.31
C LYS A 707 0.59 -10.80 -35.83
N GLY A 708 -0.49 -11.53 -35.62
CA GLY A 708 -0.93 -11.86 -34.28
C GLY A 708 0.17 -12.62 -33.54
N ALA A 709 0.60 -12.08 -32.43
CA ALA A 709 1.45 -12.80 -31.51
C ALA A 709 0.62 -13.94 -30.91
N LYS A 710 0.96 -15.17 -31.27
CA LYS A 710 0.47 -16.37 -30.58
C LYS A 710 1.02 -16.32 -29.18
N LEU A 711 0.14 -16.24 -28.19
CA LEU A 711 0.46 -16.56 -26.81
C LEU A 711 1.01 -18.00 -26.77
N LEU A 712 2.29 -18.14 -26.54
CA LEU A 712 2.92 -19.41 -26.23
C LEU A 712 2.63 -19.70 -24.75
N SER A 713 1.73 -20.65 -24.52
CA SER A 713 1.54 -21.29 -23.23
C SER A 713 2.80 -22.08 -22.89
N GLY A 714 3.35 -21.85 -21.70
CA GLY A 714 4.30 -22.74 -21.04
C GLY A 714 5.77 -22.38 -21.24
N ASN A 715 6.42 -22.09 -20.13
CA ASN A 715 7.87 -22.25 -19.87
C ASN A 715 8.89 -21.56 -20.78
N ARG A 716 8.69 -20.30 -21.17
CA ARG A 716 9.77 -19.44 -21.66
C ARG A 716 9.58 -18.01 -21.20
N VAL A 717 9.81 -17.77 -19.93
CA VAL A 717 9.83 -16.41 -19.33
C VAL A 717 11.08 -15.62 -19.73
N VAL A 718 12.08 -16.28 -20.30
CA VAL A 718 13.35 -15.66 -20.68
C VAL A 718 13.21 -14.68 -21.86
N GLY A 719 12.12 -14.77 -22.64
CA GLY A 719 11.90 -13.93 -23.84
C GLY A 719 11.18 -12.60 -23.57
N ASN A 720 10.64 -12.37 -22.37
CA ASN A 720 9.88 -11.17 -22.05
C ASN A 720 10.62 -10.29 -21.04
N ARG A 721 11.64 -9.58 -21.50
CA ARG A 721 12.33 -8.52 -20.76
C ARG A 721 12.31 -7.20 -21.55
N PRO A 722 11.13 -6.71 -22.05
CA PRO A 722 11.15 -5.62 -23.02
C PRO A 722 11.75 -4.35 -22.47
N ILE A 723 11.48 -4.00 -21.20
CA ILE A 723 11.90 -2.70 -20.65
C ILE A 723 13.41 -2.63 -20.46
N LEU A 724 14.04 -3.67 -19.97
CA LEU A 724 15.50 -3.64 -19.74
C LEU A 724 16.26 -3.86 -21.06
N GLN A 725 15.75 -4.70 -21.94
CA GLN A 725 16.37 -5.01 -23.22
C GLN A 725 16.22 -3.87 -24.23
N ASP A 726 15.06 -3.17 -24.26
CA ASP A 726 14.84 -2.01 -25.12
C ASP A 726 15.71 -0.82 -24.65
N VAL A 727 15.78 -0.55 -23.33
CA VAL A 727 16.66 0.47 -22.78
C VAL A 727 18.13 0.15 -23.05
N MET A 728 18.51 -1.13 -23.00
CA MET A 728 19.89 -1.56 -23.31
C MET A 728 20.20 -1.43 -24.79
N ASN A 729 19.24 -1.77 -25.68
CA ASN A 729 19.41 -1.62 -27.13
C ASN A 729 19.47 -0.17 -27.56
N ASP A 730 18.68 0.72 -26.97
CA ASP A 730 18.69 2.17 -27.23
C ASP A 730 19.98 2.87 -26.74
N LEU A 731 20.67 2.27 -25.77
CA LEU A 731 21.91 2.83 -25.20
C LEU A 731 23.19 2.23 -25.83
N LEU A 732 23.06 1.12 -26.55
CA LEU A 732 24.18 0.43 -27.22
C LEU A 732 24.21 0.65 -28.75
N GLY A 733 23.15 1.22 -29.32
CA GLY A 733 23.10 1.72 -30.70
C GLY A 733 23.57 3.15 -30.75
#